data_2ef25e675aa68e12c0bd0b2a7d8316e0
#
_entry.id   2ef25e675aa68e12c0bd0b2a7d8316e0
#
_cell.length_a   1.000
_cell.length_b   1.000
_cell.length_c   1.000
_cell.angle_alpha   90.00
_cell.angle_beta   90.00
_cell.angle_gamma   90.00
#
_symmetry.space_group_name_H-M   'P 1'
#
loop_
_entity.id
_entity.type
_entity.pdbx_description
1 polymer ?
#
loop_
_entity_poly.entity_id
_entity_poly.type
_entity_poly.pdbx_seq_one_letter_code
_entity_poly.pdbx_strand_id
1 'polypeptide(L)'
;MSKRLQSDRLAQSVCAALRNARHGHGLATLTLLLAGAQALPALAEEPGGEAKTLDAITVISTGTRKANMAVTDSPAPIQLVSAEMLKQSAAPDLINAIANQVPSYNANQTGNDMASQTLTASLRNLSPNHTLVLVNGKRRHITSNVNTTTGAASADLSFIPAAAIDHVEVLTDGAAALYGSDAIAGVINIILKKNHEGGEVDAGYAGYKDGGGGTDSWGANIGFGSDAAYFSLSAEVENRKTVYRLGSYSYADCVANYADCSAVNPDMADFLADDVQGMTLNGRFPNVNAWLNPPEVHRKALFFNSGAVLSDTLEFYAFGSYGKKTAQSEENYRRPSQDGGYVDPATGAVSHKYALGFNPSEASDEVDYELTAGLKGVLSDWSWDFSSSYGKNEMDVYTLNSMNFSLWQDYGYSPEDFYDGSFWASQWTTNLNATHDFDVGLSQPLTFNAGVEYRRDQYGIDPGDPTSYYGAGASSFPGYNPLFNTGSYSRHSYAAYADVVFNPTEKWLLDVAGRYENYSDFGSKVVGKLTTRFDVTDTFAVRGTASTGFRAPTLQEGYYSAVQVGPTSATPTLQPNSAAAAALGFGSLKPETSTNYSLGFVFRPMPNFDSTLDFYRITISDRIGVGTFEYSKAGQPGDTNGDGTPDAAYNAALGQALVDFGYLGGIDPAAPGGSLDATARQNISVAIFNNALKTRSSGVDWVTNYITEFDWGSIDWMLAANYNKTEVLSAKPAPEVLGGATMYSAATLINLENNAPKYRVNLGATFNVGKFSLRITEAVYGPQYQLVAPYDEWNGDIFPDSVLSQLDVVDVNGAPYYKQEIGTMALTNVELTFRPTEQLTVSVGGDNVFNKYPDKIPSAAYDYLEKNYLSYYNSPYLTGSPVGYFGARYYAKLTYRF
;
A
#
# COMPACT_ATOMS: atom_id res chain seq x y z
N MET A 1 -17.58 -39.69 30.97
CA MET A 1 -16.49 -39.23 31.87
C MET A 1 -15.11 -39.40 31.23
N SER A 2 -14.82 -40.38 30.41
CA SER A 2 -13.49 -40.56 29.76
C SER A 2 -13.21 -39.56 28.62
N LYS A 3 -14.21 -39.11 27.88
CA LYS A 3 -14.06 -38.13 26.77
C LYS A 3 -13.69 -36.69 27.25
N ARG A 4 -14.11 -36.26 28.45
CA ARG A 4 -13.72 -34.96 29.03
C ARG A 4 -12.27 -34.93 29.51
N LEU A 5 -11.74 -36.03 29.99
CA LEU A 5 -10.34 -36.09 30.44
C LEU A 5 -9.31 -36.08 29.29
N GLN A 6 -9.72 -36.47 28.07
CA GLN A 6 -8.83 -36.39 26.89
C GLN A 6 -8.76 -34.95 26.28
N SER A 7 -9.90 -34.23 26.24
CA SER A 7 -9.92 -32.85 25.76
C SER A 7 -9.10 -31.90 26.68
N ASP A 8 -9.17 -32.13 28.00
CA ASP A 8 -8.42 -31.35 28.99
C ASP A 8 -6.90 -31.58 28.89
N ARG A 9 -6.49 -32.82 28.55
CA ARG A 9 -5.06 -33.12 28.32
C ARG A 9 -4.52 -32.51 27.02
N LEU A 10 -5.33 -32.48 25.95
CA LEU A 10 -4.93 -31.83 24.70
C LEU A 10 -4.78 -30.30 24.87
N ALA A 11 -5.75 -29.66 25.53
CA ALA A 11 -5.70 -28.24 25.85
C ALA A 11 -4.52 -27.89 26.76
N GLN A 12 -4.23 -28.72 27.75
CA GLN A 12 -3.06 -28.55 28.63
C GLN A 12 -1.74 -28.75 27.88
N SER A 13 -1.67 -29.69 26.92
CA SER A 13 -0.48 -29.92 26.09
C SER A 13 -0.20 -28.76 25.13
N VAL A 14 -1.26 -28.20 24.52
CA VAL A 14 -1.15 -27.02 23.63
C VAL A 14 -0.71 -25.78 24.44
N CYS A 15 -1.29 -25.57 25.63
CA CYS A 15 -0.88 -24.49 26.52
C CYS A 15 0.55 -24.66 27.05
N ALA A 16 1.01 -25.89 27.28
CA ALA A 16 2.39 -26.18 27.67
C ALA A 16 3.38 -25.95 26.52
N ALA A 17 3.00 -26.34 25.29
CA ALA A 17 3.79 -26.10 24.08
C ALA A 17 3.95 -24.59 23.80
N LEU A 18 2.88 -23.81 23.97
CA LEU A 18 2.91 -22.35 23.82
C LEU A 18 3.72 -21.64 24.92
N ARG A 19 3.76 -22.18 26.14
CA ARG A 19 4.62 -21.67 27.24
C ARG A 19 6.10 -21.98 27.01
N ASN A 20 6.44 -23.15 26.44
CA ASN A 20 7.82 -23.56 26.18
C ASN A 20 8.42 -22.91 24.94
N ALA A 21 7.60 -22.37 24.02
CA ALA A 21 8.07 -21.59 22.87
C ALA A 21 8.82 -20.29 23.26
N ARG A 22 8.73 -19.89 24.52
CA ARG A 22 9.52 -18.76 25.05
C ARG A 22 11.03 -19.06 25.19
N HIS A 23 11.47 -20.30 25.01
CA HIS A 23 12.88 -20.73 25.23
C HIS A 23 13.37 -21.61 24.07
N GLY A 24 13.46 -21.11 22.87
CA GLY A 24 14.48 -21.45 21.87
C GLY A 24 14.56 -22.86 21.28
N HIS A 25 13.46 -23.67 21.20
CA HIS A 25 13.51 -25.03 20.61
C HIS A 25 12.44 -25.25 19.55
N GLY A 26 12.58 -24.57 18.39
CA GLY A 26 11.57 -24.62 17.29
C GLY A 26 11.43 -25.98 16.58
N LEU A 27 12.45 -26.85 16.58
CA LEU A 27 12.36 -28.17 15.91
C LEU A 27 11.56 -29.22 16.69
N ALA A 28 11.57 -29.19 18.01
CA ALA A 28 10.85 -30.15 18.83
C ALA A 28 9.32 -30.00 18.77
N THR A 29 8.86 -28.77 18.50
CA THR A 29 7.42 -28.44 18.45
C THR A 29 6.77 -28.95 17.15
N LEU A 30 7.50 -28.93 16.05
CA LEU A 30 6.99 -29.44 14.76
C LEU A 30 6.88 -30.98 14.78
N THR A 31 7.82 -31.68 15.43
CA THR A 31 7.79 -33.13 15.58
C THR A 31 6.63 -33.60 16.48
N LEU A 32 6.25 -32.81 17.48
CA LEU A 32 5.11 -33.09 18.35
C LEU A 32 3.76 -32.84 17.65
N LEU A 33 3.66 -31.84 16.76
CA LEU A 33 2.48 -31.57 15.94
C LEU A 33 2.30 -32.63 14.84
N LEU A 34 3.38 -33.11 14.22
CA LEU A 34 3.35 -34.20 13.26
C LEU A 34 3.06 -35.57 13.92
N ALA A 35 3.55 -35.81 15.13
CA ALA A 35 3.22 -37.01 15.91
C ALA A 35 1.76 -36.98 16.41
N GLY A 36 1.20 -35.80 16.70
CA GLY A 36 -0.21 -35.60 17.01
C GLY A 36 -1.12 -35.92 15.83
N ALA A 37 -0.70 -35.60 14.61
CA ALA A 37 -1.44 -35.89 13.37
C ALA A 37 -1.51 -37.40 13.06
N GLN A 38 -0.55 -38.19 13.47
CA GLN A 38 -0.57 -39.66 13.32
C GLN A 38 -1.50 -40.40 14.30
N ALA A 39 -1.94 -39.71 15.36
CA ALA A 39 -2.86 -40.29 16.38
C ALA A 39 -4.36 -40.01 16.10
N LEU A 40 -4.68 -39.30 15.01
CA LEU A 40 -6.05 -38.87 14.67
C LEU A 40 -6.96 -39.90 13.96
N PRO A 41 -6.51 -41.07 13.43
CA PRO A 41 -7.39 -41.99 12.72
C PRO A 41 -8.54 -42.61 13.55
N ALA A 42 -8.55 -42.37 14.85
CA ALA A 42 -9.53 -43.01 15.76
C ALA A 42 -10.82 -42.18 16.01
N LEU A 43 -11.02 -41.04 15.32
CA LEU A 43 -12.15 -40.13 15.53
C LEU A 43 -13.06 -39.99 14.29
N ALA A 44 -12.90 -40.83 13.25
CA ALA A 44 -13.73 -40.77 12.05
C ALA A 44 -15.12 -41.32 12.36
N GLU A 45 -16.16 -40.55 12.23
CA GLU A 45 -17.56 -40.91 12.17
C GLU A 45 -17.99 -40.91 10.69
N GLU A 46 -18.66 -41.97 10.29
CA GLU A 46 -19.24 -42.40 9.02
C GLU A 46 -19.05 -41.58 7.70
N PRO A 47 -18.62 -42.23 6.60
CA PRO A 47 -18.55 -41.65 5.27
C PRO A 47 -19.90 -41.75 4.56
N GLY A 48 -20.54 -40.64 4.35
CA GLY A 48 -21.80 -40.53 3.63
C GLY A 48 -21.96 -39.19 2.94
N GLY A 49 -20.87 -38.59 2.42
CA GLY A 49 -20.89 -37.29 1.73
C GLY A 49 -20.61 -37.44 0.25
N GLU A 50 -21.40 -36.79 -0.60
CA GLU A 50 -21.04 -36.51 -1.99
C GLU A 50 -19.63 -35.93 -2.08
N ALA A 51 -18.86 -36.34 -3.12
CA ALA A 51 -17.50 -35.86 -3.34
C ALA A 51 -17.48 -34.31 -3.36
N LYS A 52 -16.63 -33.70 -2.54
CA LYS A 52 -16.47 -32.25 -2.54
C LYS A 52 -15.97 -31.79 -3.91
N THR A 53 -16.83 -31.09 -4.63
CA THR A 53 -16.44 -30.37 -5.84
C THR A 53 -15.91 -29.01 -5.44
N LEU A 54 -14.98 -28.46 -6.22
CA LEU A 54 -14.69 -27.05 -6.16
C LEU A 54 -15.97 -26.33 -6.60
N ASP A 55 -16.65 -25.66 -5.67
CA ASP A 55 -17.89 -24.95 -5.97
C ASP A 55 -17.63 -23.99 -7.13
N ALA A 56 -18.47 -24.10 -8.17
CA ALA A 56 -18.43 -23.12 -9.27
C ALA A 56 -19.01 -21.81 -8.74
N ILE A 57 -18.16 -20.99 -8.09
CA ILE A 57 -18.58 -19.70 -7.55
C ILE A 57 -18.91 -18.79 -8.74
N THR A 58 -20.14 -18.32 -8.78
CA THR A 58 -20.64 -17.45 -9.83
C THR A 58 -20.06 -16.05 -9.60
N VAL A 59 -19.31 -15.55 -10.58
CA VAL A 59 -18.70 -14.20 -10.54
C VAL A 59 -19.72 -13.17 -10.95
N ILE A 60 -19.79 -12.06 -10.21
CA ILE A 60 -20.63 -10.91 -10.57
C ILE A 60 -19.90 -10.06 -11.60
N SER A 61 -19.99 -10.43 -12.86
CA SER A 61 -19.63 -9.64 -14.06
C SER A 61 -18.30 -8.84 -14.03
N THR A 62 -17.27 -9.34 -13.32
CA THR A 62 -15.93 -8.76 -13.39
C THR A 62 -15.19 -9.33 -14.62
N GLY A 63 -14.72 -8.45 -15.50
CA GLY A 63 -13.98 -8.84 -16.72
C GLY A 63 -14.82 -9.03 -17.97
N THR A 64 -16.09 -9.43 -17.88
CA THR A 64 -17.12 -9.31 -18.91
C THR A 64 -18.42 -8.84 -18.25
N ARG A 65 -19.35 -8.28 -19.01
CA ARG A 65 -20.65 -7.85 -18.47
C ARG A 65 -21.73 -8.93 -18.62
N LYS A 66 -21.35 -10.15 -18.97
CA LYS A 66 -22.25 -11.29 -18.98
C LYS A 66 -22.45 -11.80 -17.54
N ALA A 67 -23.68 -11.73 -17.03
CA ALA A 67 -24.00 -12.16 -15.68
C ALA A 67 -23.84 -13.67 -15.46
N ASN A 68 -23.64 -14.08 -14.22
CA ASN A 68 -23.64 -15.49 -13.77
C ASN A 68 -22.59 -16.39 -14.44
N MET A 69 -21.39 -15.88 -14.66
CA MET A 69 -20.27 -16.65 -15.22
C MET A 69 -19.39 -17.21 -14.10
N ALA A 70 -19.04 -18.48 -14.15
CA ALA A 70 -18.07 -19.06 -13.21
C ALA A 70 -16.66 -18.46 -13.46
N VAL A 71 -15.85 -18.33 -12.42
CA VAL A 71 -14.47 -17.81 -12.49
C VAL A 71 -13.67 -18.49 -13.59
N THR A 72 -13.75 -19.82 -13.65
CA THR A 72 -13.03 -20.66 -14.60
C THR A 72 -13.58 -20.58 -16.03
N ASP A 73 -14.81 -20.10 -16.22
CA ASP A 73 -15.43 -19.88 -17.53
C ASP A 73 -15.21 -18.47 -18.06
N SER A 74 -14.64 -17.58 -17.21
CA SER A 74 -14.33 -16.21 -17.59
C SER A 74 -13.30 -16.15 -18.72
N PRO A 75 -13.56 -15.32 -19.75
CA PRO A 75 -12.58 -15.07 -20.82
C PRO A 75 -11.40 -14.22 -20.35
N ALA A 76 -11.48 -13.61 -19.16
CA ALA A 76 -10.41 -12.85 -18.55
C ALA A 76 -9.91 -13.52 -17.25
N PRO A 77 -8.64 -13.32 -16.85
CA PRO A 77 -8.08 -13.91 -15.64
C PRO A 77 -8.69 -13.25 -14.37
N ILE A 78 -9.49 -14.00 -13.63
CA ILE A 78 -10.09 -13.58 -12.36
C ILE A 78 -9.67 -14.55 -11.27
N GLN A 79 -9.31 -14.01 -10.11
CA GLN A 79 -9.04 -14.75 -8.89
C GLN A 79 -10.10 -14.39 -7.85
N LEU A 80 -10.65 -15.41 -7.19
CA LEU A 80 -11.65 -15.23 -6.16
C LEU A 80 -11.05 -15.48 -4.78
N VAL A 81 -11.30 -14.56 -3.85
CA VAL A 81 -10.91 -14.67 -2.44
C VAL A 81 -12.17 -14.68 -1.59
N SER A 82 -12.54 -15.83 -1.07
CA SER A 82 -13.76 -15.99 -0.27
C SER A 82 -13.63 -15.34 1.12
N ALA A 83 -14.76 -15.05 1.77
CA ALA A 83 -14.78 -14.55 3.15
C ALA A 83 -14.02 -15.49 4.11
N GLU A 84 -14.11 -16.79 3.89
CA GLU A 84 -13.39 -17.78 4.71
C GLU A 84 -11.87 -17.66 4.52
N MET A 85 -11.39 -17.53 3.27
CA MET A 85 -9.98 -17.31 2.96
C MET A 85 -9.45 -16.02 3.58
N LEU A 86 -10.25 -14.92 3.57
CA LEU A 86 -9.89 -13.66 4.23
C LEU A 86 -9.78 -13.84 5.75
N LYS A 87 -10.66 -14.61 6.37
CA LYS A 87 -10.66 -14.89 7.81
C LYS A 87 -9.56 -15.86 8.24
N GLN A 88 -9.17 -16.80 7.37
CA GLN A 88 -8.11 -17.80 7.61
C GLN A 88 -6.71 -17.19 7.55
N SER A 89 -6.57 -15.93 7.23
CA SER A 89 -5.30 -15.22 7.25
C SER A 89 -5.09 -14.58 8.61
N ALA A 90 -3.89 -14.71 9.15
CA ALA A 90 -3.41 -13.94 10.29
C ALA A 90 -3.18 -12.47 9.94
N ALA A 91 -3.40 -12.15 8.69
CA ALA A 91 -3.13 -10.82 8.16
C ALA A 91 -3.76 -9.75 9.05
N PRO A 92 -3.01 -8.71 9.37
CA PRO A 92 -3.49 -7.63 10.22
C PRO A 92 -4.62 -6.84 9.56
N ASP A 93 -4.78 -6.98 8.25
CA ASP A 93 -5.72 -6.20 7.45
C ASP A 93 -6.15 -6.94 6.18
N LEU A 94 -7.17 -6.42 5.52
CA LEU A 94 -7.72 -6.95 4.27
C LEU A 94 -6.67 -7.09 3.16
N ILE A 95 -5.73 -6.16 3.08
CA ILE A 95 -4.72 -6.10 2.02
C ILE A 95 -3.79 -7.30 2.12
N ASN A 96 -3.27 -7.57 3.31
CA ASN A 96 -2.42 -8.73 3.54
C ASN A 96 -3.18 -10.06 3.36
N ALA A 97 -4.46 -10.09 3.73
CA ALA A 97 -5.31 -11.26 3.51
C ALA A 97 -5.47 -11.59 2.00
N ILE A 98 -5.72 -10.57 1.16
CA ILE A 98 -5.77 -10.73 -0.30
C ILE A 98 -4.39 -11.13 -0.85
N ALA A 99 -3.31 -10.48 -0.40
CA ALA A 99 -1.95 -10.76 -0.86
C ALA A 99 -1.50 -12.20 -0.62
N ASN A 100 -2.03 -12.87 0.42
CA ASN A 100 -1.75 -14.28 0.69
C ASN A 100 -2.42 -15.24 -0.31
N GLN A 101 -3.46 -14.80 -0.99
CA GLN A 101 -4.22 -15.59 -1.98
C GLN A 101 -3.84 -15.20 -3.42
N VAL A 102 -3.56 -13.93 -3.66
CA VAL A 102 -3.27 -13.36 -4.97
C VAL A 102 -1.79 -12.97 -5.04
N PRO A 103 -0.91 -13.80 -5.62
CA PRO A 103 0.54 -13.58 -5.55
C PRO A 103 1.03 -12.38 -6.36
N SER A 104 0.26 -11.93 -7.35
CA SER A 104 0.53 -10.70 -8.11
C SER A 104 0.12 -9.42 -7.37
N TYR A 105 -0.54 -9.55 -6.21
CA TYR A 105 -0.96 -8.46 -5.36
C TYR A 105 0.13 -8.13 -4.33
N ASN A 106 0.52 -6.88 -4.25
CA ASN A 106 1.50 -6.39 -3.29
C ASN A 106 0.83 -5.51 -2.24
N ALA A 107 1.01 -5.87 -0.99
CA ALA A 107 0.73 -5.00 0.13
C ALA A 107 1.95 -4.08 0.32
N ASN A 108 1.84 -2.82 -0.07
CA ASN A 108 2.89 -1.85 0.21
C ASN A 108 2.83 -1.48 1.71
N GLN A 109 3.71 -2.08 2.48
CA GLN A 109 3.98 -1.64 3.85
C GLN A 109 5.20 -0.69 3.78
N THR A 110 4.94 0.56 3.45
CA THR A 110 5.94 1.62 3.66
C THR A 110 5.96 1.96 5.15
N GLY A 111 7.14 2.12 5.70
CA GLY A 111 7.35 2.34 7.13
C GLY A 111 6.88 3.69 7.64
N ASN A 112 7.71 4.52 8.25
CA ASN A 112 7.36 5.85 8.76
C ASN A 112 6.68 6.76 7.71
N ASP A 113 6.32 7.98 8.08
CA ASP A 113 5.63 8.95 7.23
C ASP A 113 4.11 8.69 7.10
N MET A 114 3.36 9.72 6.80
CA MET A 114 1.90 9.66 6.58
C MET A 114 1.49 8.66 5.50
N ALA A 115 2.36 8.39 4.52
CA ALA A 115 2.09 7.40 3.48
C ALA A 115 1.82 5.98 4.04
N SER A 116 2.42 5.64 5.19
CA SER A 116 2.24 4.35 5.87
C SER A 116 0.88 4.22 6.58
N GLN A 117 0.17 5.33 6.76
CA GLN A 117 -1.13 5.38 7.42
C GLN A 117 -2.29 5.03 6.48
N THR A 118 -2.03 4.92 5.17
CA THR A 118 -3.03 4.58 4.15
C THR A 118 -2.73 3.19 3.56
N LEU A 119 -3.73 2.29 3.57
CA LEU A 119 -3.59 0.94 3.04
C LEU A 119 -4.09 0.87 1.60
N THR A 120 -3.18 0.93 0.65
CA THR A 120 -3.49 0.88 -0.78
C THR A 120 -3.09 -0.45 -1.41
N ALA A 121 -3.82 -0.83 -2.46
CA ALA A 121 -3.62 -2.08 -3.20
C ALA A 121 -2.82 -1.86 -4.49
N SER A 122 -1.83 -2.70 -4.77
CA SER A 122 -1.16 -2.72 -6.06
C SER A 122 -1.13 -4.12 -6.69
N LEU A 123 -1.25 -4.18 -8.01
CA LEU A 123 -1.16 -5.41 -8.79
C LEU A 123 0.07 -5.38 -9.70
N ARG A 124 0.77 -6.53 -9.83
CA ARG A 124 1.86 -6.73 -10.79
C ARG A 124 3.00 -5.71 -10.68
N ASN A 125 3.33 -5.30 -9.45
CA ASN A 125 4.36 -4.29 -9.13
C ASN A 125 4.13 -2.93 -9.82
N LEU A 126 2.87 -2.59 -10.16
CA LEU A 126 2.49 -1.29 -10.66
C LEU A 126 2.05 -0.37 -9.51
N SER A 127 1.93 0.93 -9.77
CA SER A 127 1.41 1.88 -8.78
C SER A 127 -0.01 1.49 -8.32
N PRO A 128 -0.39 1.69 -7.06
CA PRO A 128 -1.78 1.56 -6.61
C PRO A 128 -2.78 2.34 -7.46
N ASN A 129 -2.37 3.49 -8.02
CA ASN A 129 -3.19 4.28 -8.92
C ASN A 129 -3.57 3.57 -10.25
N HIS A 130 -2.92 2.45 -10.58
CA HIS A 130 -3.23 1.64 -11.76
C HIS A 130 -4.22 0.50 -11.47
N THR A 131 -4.69 0.37 -10.23
CA THR A 131 -5.62 -0.65 -9.77
C THR A 131 -6.93 -0.01 -9.34
N LEU A 132 -8.02 -0.33 -10.02
CA LEU A 132 -9.34 0.17 -9.68
C LEU A 132 -9.97 -0.65 -8.57
N VAL A 133 -10.50 0.01 -7.55
CA VAL A 133 -11.28 -0.62 -6.48
C VAL A 133 -12.77 -0.35 -6.69
N LEU A 134 -13.57 -1.42 -6.62
CA LEU A 134 -15.02 -1.40 -6.68
C LEU A 134 -15.62 -2.00 -5.42
N VAL A 135 -16.81 -1.54 -5.03
CA VAL A 135 -17.67 -2.16 -4.02
C VAL A 135 -19.01 -2.47 -4.68
N ASN A 136 -19.42 -3.75 -4.68
CA ASN A 136 -20.61 -4.22 -5.40
C ASN A 136 -20.65 -3.73 -6.87
N GLY A 137 -19.49 -3.70 -7.56
CA GLY A 137 -19.37 -3.26 -8.94
C GLY A 137 -19.42 -1.74 -9.16
N LYS A 138 -19.49 -0.92 -8.11
CA LYS A 138 -19.46 0.55 -8.18
C LYS A 138 -18.11 1.08 -7.70
N ARG A 139 -17.59 2.13 -8.38
CA ARG A 139 -16.29 2.73 -8.08
C ARG A 139 -16.24 3.26 -6.64
N ARG A 140 -15.23 2.83 -5.88
CA ARG A 140 -14.88 3.39 -4.58
C ARG A 140 -14.11 4.69 -4.79
N HIS A 141 -14.40 5.73 -3.98
CA HIS A 141 -13.63 6.97 -4.00
C HIS A 141 -12.19 6.75 -3.49
N ILE A 142 -11.28 7.64 -3.86
CA ILE A 142 -9.87 7.58 -3.47
C ILE A 142 -9.63 8.32 -2.15
N THR A 143 -8.51 8.02 -1.49
CA THR A 143 -8.03 8.73 -0.29
C THR A 143 -7.67 10.18 -0.61
N SER A 144 -7.71 11.04 0.40
CA SER A 144 -7.16 12.40 0.33
C SER A 144 -5.64 12.43 0.44
N ASN A 145 -5.05 11.42 1.09
CA ASN A 145 -3.61 11.28 1.28
C ASN A 145 -2.90 10.90 -0.03
N VAL A 146 -1.73 11.49 -0.28
CA VAL A 146 -0.87 11.14 -1.40
C VAL A 146 0.51 10.72 -0.92
N ASN A 147 1.01 9.62 -1.44
CA ASN A 147 2.40 9.25 -1.24
C ASN A 147 3.31 10.19 -2.05
N THR A 148 4.07 11.03 -1.37
CA THR A 148 4.90 12.06 -1.99
C THR A 148 6.05 11.52 -2.83
N THR A 149 6.46 10.28 -2.56
CA THR A 149 7.56 9.61 -3.28
C THR A 149 7.08 8.93 -4.57
N THR A 150 5.84 8.45 -4.61
CA THR A 150 5.32 7.64 -5.72
C THR A 150 4.12 8.25 -6.43
N GLY A 151 3.45 9.24 -5.85
CA GLY A 151 2.19 9.81 -6.32
C GLY A 151 0.98 8.93 -6.04
N ALA A 152 1.11 7.86 -5.28
CA ALA A 152 0.00 6.96 -5.01
C ALA A 152 -1.09 7.65 -4.16
N ALA A 153 -2.33 7.66 -4.67
CA ALA A 153 -3.52 8.18 -4.02
C ALA A 153 -4.74 7.33 -4.46
N SER A 154 -4.74 6.06 -4.11
CA SER A 154 -5.79 5.07 -4.44
C SER A 154 -6.82 4.98 -3.30
N ALA A 155 -7.84 4.12 -3.44
CA ALA A 155 -8.78 3.87 -2.36
C ALA A 155 -8.10 3.26 -1.12
N ASP A 156 -8.43 3.78 0.06
CA ASP A 156 -7.97 3.19 1.31
C ASP A 156 -8.85 2.00 1.71
N LEU A 157 -8.29 0.80 1.60
CA LEU A 157 -8.98 -0.44 1.93
C LEU A 157 -9.11 -0.67 3.44
N SER A 158 -8.42 0.11 4.27
CA SER A 158 -8.55 -0.01 5.73
C SER A 158 -9.96 0.30 6.22
N PHE A 159 -10.74 1.12 5.50
CA PHE A 159 -12.11 1.48 5.87
C PHE A 159 -13.16 0.43 5.49
N ILE A 160 -12.77 -0.68 4.88
CA ILE A 160 -13.70 -1.76 4.49
C ILE A 160 -13.56 -2.91 5.49
N PRO A 161 -14.52 -3.11 6.42
CA PRO A 161 -14.47 -4.18 7.41
C PRO A 161 -14.47 -5.57 6.76
N ALA A 162 -13.58 -6.46 7.19
CA ALA A 162 -13.61 -7.85 6.74
C ALA A 162 -14.95 -8.54 7.07
N ALA A 163 -15.62 -8.14 8.16
CA ALA A 163 -16.94 -8.61 8.55
C ALA A 163 -18.04 -8.29 7.52
N ALA A 164 -17.88 -7.24 6.69
CA ALA A 164 -18.85 -6.85 5.66
C ALA A 164 -18.72 -7.64 4.36
N ILE A 165 -17.59 -8.32 4.15
CA ILE A 165 -17.22 -8.91 2.87
C ILE A 165 -17.78 -10.33 2.73
N ASP A 166 -18.42 -10.61 1.60
CA ASP A 166 -18.79 -11.94 1.16
C ASP A 166 -17.63 -12.60 0.41
N HIS A 167 -17.10 -11.93 -0.59
CA HIS A 167 -15.88 -12.32 -1.32
C HIS A 167 -15.25 -11.13 -2.04
N VAL A 168 -14.02 -11.32 -2.52
CA VAL A 168 -13.30 -10.36 -3.34
C VAL A 168 -12.98 -11.00 -4.70
N GLU A 169 -13.34 -10.30 -5.78
CA GLU A 169 -12.99 -10.67 -7.14
C GLU A 169 -11.79 -9.82 -7.59
N VAL A 170 -10.67 -10.45 -7.96
CA VAL A 170 -9.49 -9.78 -8.45
C VAL A 170 -9.29 -10.09 -9.91
N LEU A 171 -9.65 -9.15 -10.78
CA LEU A 171 -9.38 -9.21 -12.21
C LEU A 171 -7.95 -8.70 -12.46
N THR A 172 -7.09 -9.59 -12.93
CA THR A 172 -5.68 -9.27 -13.21
C THR A 172 -5.44 -8.94 -14.68
N ASP A 173 -6.33 -8.17 -15.32
CA ASP A 173 -6.22 -7.77 -16.74
C ASP A 173 -6.65 -6.31 -16.92
N GLY A 174 -6.18 -5.65 -17.98
CA GLY A 174 -6.61 -4.31 -18.32
C GLY A 174 -8.12 -4.24 -18.61
N ALA A 175 -8.83 -3.37 -17.90
CA ALA A 175 -10.29 -3.29 -17.95
C ALA A 175 -10.84 -1.86 -18.11
N ALA A 176 -10.00 -0.94 -18.58
CA ALA A 176 -10.40 0.47 -18.73
C ALA A 176 -11.57 0.67 -19.71
N ALA A 177 -11.74 -0.19 -20.72
CA ALA A 177 -12.88 -0.13 -21.63
C ALA A 177 -14.22 -0.45 -20.95
N LEU A 178 -14.21 -1.25 -19.86
CA LEU A 178 -15.40 -1.64 -19.13
C LEU A 178 -15.69 -0.74 -17.92
N TYR A 179 -14.64 -0.35 -17.18
CA TYR A 179 -14.75 0.30 -15.87
C TYR A 179 -14.20 1.73 -15.84
N GLY A 180 -13.62 2.22 -16.95
CA GLY A 180 -13.06 3.55 -17.08
C GLY A 180 -11.60 3.66 -16.63
N SER A 181 -11.13 4.88 -16.42
CA SER A 181 -9.76 5.17 -16.01
C SER A 181 -9.36 4.40 -14.75
N ASP A 182 -8.05 4.19 -14.58
CA ASP A 182 -7.39 3.56 -13.43
C ASP A 182 -7.32 2.02 -13.49
N ALA A 183 -8.17 1.33 -14.29
CA ALA A 183 -8.14 -0.11 -14.47
C ALA A 183 -7.07 -0.55 -15.49
N ILE A 184 -5.79 -0.18 -15.26
CA ILE A 184 -4.62 -0.53 -16.11
C ILE A 184 -4.04 -1.87 -15.69
N ALA A 185 -3.74 -2.05 -14.40
CA ALA A 185 -3.19 -3.27 -13.83
C ALA A 185 -4.26 -4.35 -13.59
N GLY A 186 -5.46 -3.89 -13.26
CA GLY A 186 -6.60 -4.73 -12.95
C GLY A 186 -7.68 -4.03 -12.15
N VAL A 187 -8.61 -4.84 -11.63
CA VAL A 187 -9.76 -4.40 -10.83
C VAL A 187 -9.88 -5.28 -9.59
N ILE A 188 -10.11 -4.67 -8.44
CA ILE A 188 -10.48 -5.36 -7.20
C ILE A 188 -11.94 -5.01 -6.91
N ASN A 189 -12.82 -5.99 -7.00
CA ASN A 189 -14.24 -5.81 -6.74
C ASN A 189 -14.62 -6.50 -5.43
N ILE A 190 -15.00 -5.72 -4.44
CA ILE A 190 -15.38 -6.20 -3.11
C ILE A 190 -16.88 -6.38 -3.07
N ILE A 191 -17.32 -7.62 -2.90
CA ILE A 191 -18.74 -7.98 -2.82
C ILE A 191 -19.14 -8.05 -1.35
N LEU A 192 -20.21 -7.33 -1.02
CA LEU A 192 -20.73 -7.22 0.34
C LEU A 192 -21.75 -8.33 0.63
N LYS A 193 -21.77 -8.76 1.89
CA LYS A 193 -22.79 -9.70 2.40
C LYS A 193 -24.20 -9.17 2.21
N LYS A 194 -25.13 -10.08 1.87
CA LYS A 194 -26.56 -9.82 1.66
C LYS A 194 -27.44 -10.59 2.63
N ASN A 195 -26.92 -11.00 3.80
CA ASN A 195 -27.69 -11.74 4.76
C ASN A 195 -28.91 -10.92 5.26
N HIS A 196 -30.05 -11.59 5.35
CA HIS A 196 -31.31 -11.02 5.79
C HIS A 196 -31.76 -11.56 7.17
N GLU A 197 -31.03 -12.53 7.73
CA GLU A 197 -31.22 -13.10 9.06
C GLU A 197 -29.90 -13.59 9.64
N GLY A 198 -29.87 -13.78 10.95
CA GLY A 198 -28.67 -14.23 11.65
C GLY A 198 -27.54 -13.20 11.65
N GLY A 199 -26.38 -13.65 12.07
CA GLY A 199 -25.22 -12.81 12.13
C GLY A 199 -23.97 -13.54 12.61
N GLU A 200 -22.87 -12.79 12.69
CA GLU A 200 -21.62 -13.28 13.28
C GLU A 200 -20.93 -12.18 14.07
N VAL A 201 -20.20 -12.58 15.09
CA VAL A 201 -19.30 -11.73 15.87
C VAL A 201 -17.92 -12.37 15.87
N ASP A 202 -16.91 -11.56 15.57
CA ASP A 202 -15.51 -11.95 15.54
C ASP A 202 -14.73 -11.19 16.61
N ALA A 203 -13.79 -11.87 17.28
CA ALA A 203 -12.83 -11.25 18.17
C ALA A 203 -11.43 -11.80 17.88
N GLY A 204 -10.43 -10.94 17.82
CA GLY A 204 -9.06 -11.32 17.51
C GLY A 204 -8.04 -10.61 18.39
N TYR A 205 -6.94 -11.30 18.68
CA TYR A 205 -5.74 -10.70 19.26
C TYR A 205 -4.50 -11.25 18.58
N ALA A 206 -3.54 -10.37 18.28
CA ALA A 206 -2.27 -10.75 17.68
C ALA A 206 -1.11 -9.91 18.24
N GLY A 207 0.13 -10.42 18.08
CA GLY A 207 1.33 -9.72 18.47
C GLY A 207 2.60 -10.41 17.98
N TYR A 208 3.70 -9.67 17.93
CA TYR A 208 4.99 -10.22 17.49
C TYR A 208 5.70 -10.97 18.62
N LYS A 209 6.39 -12.04 18.24
CA LYS A 209 7.18 -12.88 19.15
C LYS A 209 8.19 -12.07 19.96
N ASP A 210 8.90 -11.17 19.30
CA ASP A 210 9.95 -10.37 19.89
C ASP A 210 9.44 -9.06 20.51
N GLY A 211 8.09 -8.98 20.72
CA GLY A 211 7.38 -7.90 21.38
C GLY A 211 6.85 -6.83 20.42
N GLY A 212 5.93 -5.99 20.89
CA GLY A 212 5.27 -4.92 20.15
C GLY A 212 4.19 -5.40 19.17
N GLY A 213 3.55 -4.45 18.49
CA GLY A 213 2.53 -4.71 17.46
C GLY A 213 1.27 -5.40 17.98
N GLY A 214 0.98 -5.28 19.27
CA GLY A 214 -0.25 -5.84 19.84
C GLY A 214 -1.46 -5.28 19.11
N THR A 215 -2.27 -6.17 18.53
CA THR A 215 -3.46 -5.80 17.75
C THR A 215 -4.65 -6.50 18.37
N ASP A 216 -5.66 -5.77 18.79
CA ASP A 216 -6.98 -6.29 19.14
C ASP A 216 -8.00 -5.84 18.09
N SER A 217 -8.85 -6.77 17.68
CA SER A 217 -9.88 -6.53 16.68
C SER A 217 -11.22 -7.14 17.10
N TRP A 218 -12.29 -6.42 16.81
CA TRP A 218 -13.67 -6.84 17.04
C TRP A 218 -14.47 -6.54 15.80
N GLY A 219 -15.12 -7.56 15.26
CA GLY A 219 -15.98 -7.48 14.09
C GLY A 219 -17.37 -7.99 14.39
N ALA A 220 -18.39 -7.46 13.74
CA ALA A 220 -19.73 -7.99 13.77
C ALA A 220 -20.43 -7.76 12.44
N ASN A 221 -21.29 -8.70 12.04
CA ASN A 221 -22.23 -8.55 10.95
C ASN A 221 -23.57 -9.10 11.39
N ILE A 222 -24.67 -8.43 11.06
CA ILE A 222 -26.04 -8.87 11.37
C ILE A 222 -26.96 -8.56 10.18
N GLY A 223 -27.80 -9.52 9.83
CA GLY A 223 -28.81 -9.41 8.80
C GLY A 223 -30.22 -9.21 9.35
N PHE A 224 -31.03 -8.42 8.65
CA PHE A 224 -32.44 -8.18 8.95
C PHE A 224 -33.26 -8.25 7.66
N GLY A 225 -34.45 -8.83 7.72
CA GLY A 225 -35.41 -8.76 6.63
C GLY A 225 -35.87 -10.09 6.09
N SER A 226 -35.89 -10.23 4.77
CA SER A 226 -36.33 -11.43 4.05
C SER A 226 -35.70 -11.43 2.65
N ASP A 227 -35.96 -12.47 1.84
CA ASP A 227 -35.55 -12.53 0.43
C ASP A 227 -36.05 -11.36 -0.41
N ALA A 228 -37.21 -10.77 -0.06
CA ALA A 228 -37.78 -9.64 -0.76
C ALA A 228 -37.19 -8.29 -0.36
N ALA A 229 -36.67 -8.18 0.87
CA ALA A 229 -36.02 -6.95 1.34
C ALA A 229 -35.05 -7.30 2.46
N TYR A 230 -33.76 -6.92 2.30
CA TYR A 230 -32.72 -7.19 3.27
C TYR A 230 -31.97 -5.91 3.69
N PHE A 231 -31.43 -5.95 4.89
CA PHE A 231 -30.52 -4.96 5.43
C PHE A 231 -29.42 -5.71 6.24
N SER A 232 -28.21 -5.70 5.72
CA SER A 232 -27.02 -6.26 6.35
C SER A 232 -26.17 -5.15 6.90
N LEU A 233 -25.87 -5.18 8.21
CA LEU A 233 -25.06 -4.19 8.91
C LEU A 233 -23.79 -4.85 9.42
N SER A 234 -22.64 -4.21 9.20
CA SER A 234 -21.33 -4.66 9.67
C SER A 234 -20.62 -3.54 10.41
N ALA A 235 -19.90 -3.90 11.46
CA ALA A 235 -19.07 -2.98 12.22
C ALA A 235 -17.73 -3.64 12.56
N GLU A 236 -16.66 -2.85 12.62
CA GLU A 236 -15.33 -3.32 13.02
C GLU A 236 -14.60 -2.26 13.82
N VAL A 237 -13.91 -2.70 14.86
CA VAL A 237 -12.99 -1.88 15.66
C VAL A 237 -11.64 -2.58 15.69
N GLU A 238 -10.58 -1.85 15.38
CA GLU A 238 -9.20 -2.33 15.45
C GLU A 238 -8.34 -1.35 16.22
N ASN A 239 -7.53 -1.87 17.14
CA ASN A 239 -6.49 -1.12 17.82
C ASN A 239 -5.18 -1.85 17.60
N ARG A 240 -4.25 -1.22 16.88
CA ARG A 240 -2.93 -1.75 16.57
C ARG A 240 -1.87 -0.83 17.16
N LYS A 241 -0.99 -1.39 17.98
CA LYS A 241 0.18 -0.69 18.52
C LYS A 241 1.35 -0.81 17.57
N THR A 242 2.18 0.22 17.54
CA THR A 242 3.44 0.18 16.78
C THR A 242 4.40 -0.91 17.29
N VAL A 243 5.36 -1.26 16.46
CA VAL A 243 6.42 -2.24 16.75
C VAL A 243 7.73 -1.49 16.91
N TYR A 244 8.30 -1.51 18.09
CA TYR A 244 9.63 -0.94 18.31
C TYR A 244 10.69 -2.02 18.07
N ARG A 245 11.53 -1.85 17.05
CA ARG A 245 12.72 -2.67 16.80
C ARG A 245 13.97 -1.80 16.83
N LEU A 246 13.97 -0.87 17.75
CA LEU A 246 14.97 0.17 17.85
C LEU A 246 16.33 -0.42 18.18
N GLY A 247 17.31 -0.14 17.30
CA GLY A 247 18.69 0.00 17.71
C GLY A 247 18.87 1.37 18.36
N SER A 248 19.95 1.54 19.09
CA SER A 248 20.37 2.86 19.49
C SER A 248 20.80 3.64 18.25
N TYR A 249 20.42 4.90 18.16
CA TYR A 249 21.03 5.80 17.19
C TYR A 249 22.48 6.01 17.61
N SER A 250 23.43 5.86 16.69
CA SER A 250 24.85 5.93 17.03
C SER A 250 25.25 7.23 17.74
N TYR A 251 24.57 8.35 17.40
CA TYR A 251 24.72 9.60 18.13
C TYR A 251 24.18 9.53 19.59
N ALA A 252 23.04 8.90 19.80
CA ALA A 252 22.50 8.72 21.15
C ALA A 252 23.38 7.79 22.00
N ASP A 253 23.95 6.76 21.38
CA ASP A 253 24.96 5.90 22.01
C ASP A 253 26.21 6.69 22.36
N CYS A 254 26.64 7.58 21.47
CA CYS A 254 27.76 8.46 21.71
C CYS A 254 27.50 9.36 22.92
N VAL A 255 26.37 10.04 22.98
CA VAL A 255 25.98 10.86 24.16
C VAL A 255 25.86 10.04 25.43
N ALA A 256 25.37 8.80 25.36
CA ALA A 256 25.26 7.91 26.51
C ALA A 256 26.64 7.44 27.03
N ASN A 257 27.62 7.30 26.12
CA ASN A 257 28.97 6.74 26.40
C ASN A 257 30.05 7.83 26.43
N TYR A 258 29.74 9.06 26.67
CA TYR A 258 30.46 10.33 26.85
C TYR A 258 32.00 10.37 26.56
N ALA A 259 32.80 9.36 26.89
CA ALA A 259 34.24 9.45 26.83
C ALA A 259 34.83 9.54 25.42
N ASP A 260 34.17 9.01 24.40
CA ASP A 260 34.70 8.84 23.06
C ASP A 260 34.08 9.82 22.02
N CYS A 261 32.98 10.44 22.35
CA CYS A 261 32.18 11.25 21.42
C CYS A 261 32.84 12.54 20.95
N SER A 262 33.51 13.27 21.83
CA SER A 262 34.09 14.57 21.50
C SER A 262 35.30 14.48 20.55
N ALA A 263 35.88 13.29 20.41
CA ALA A 263 37.00 13.03 19.51
C ALA A 263 36.50 12.72 18.06
N VAL A 264 35.26 12.32 17.90
CA VAL A 264 34.71 11.80 16.61
C VAL A 264 33.78 12.80 15.94
N ASN A 265 33.07 13.64 16.69
CA ASN A 265 32.18 14.65 16.13
C ASN A 265 32.31 15.98 16.88
N PRO A 266 32.94 17.03 16.26
CA PRO A 266 33.13 18.33 16.88
C PRO A 266 31.83 19.05 17.25
N ASP A 267 30.73 18.81 16.53
CA ASP A 267 29.42 19.42 16.82
C ASP A 267 28.84 18.94 18.17
N MET A 268 29.42 17.91 18.75
CA MET A 268 29.02 17.38 20.05
C MET A 268 29.75 18.05 21.20
N ALA A 269 30.86 18.69 20.97
CA ALA A 269 31.64 19.34 22.03
C ALA A 269 30.85 20.45 22.72
N ASP A 270 30.03 21.20 21.97
CA ASP A 270 29.18 22.27 22.50
C ASP A 270 28.01 21.72 23.34
N PHE A 271 27.57 20.51 23.06
CA PHE A 271 26.48 19.83 23.77
C PHE A 271 26.92 19.23 25.11
N LEU A 272 28.13 18.74 25.17
CA LEU A 272 28.65 18.03 26.33
C LEU A 272 29.06 18.96 27.46
N ALA A 273 29.05 20.28 27.21
CA ALA A 273 29.36 21.30 28.22
C ALA A 273 28.20 21.57 29.20
N ASP A 274 26.96 21.27 28.78
CA ASP A 274 25.78 21.40 29.64
C ASP A 274 25.41 20.05 30.27
N ASP A 275 25.21 20.04 31.59
CA ASP A 275 24.99 18.86 32.42
C ASP A 275 23.73 18.06 32.03
N VAL A 276 23.90 17.12 31.11
CA VAL A 276 22.82 16.34 30.47
C VAL A 276 22.48 15.08 31.30
N GLN A 277 23.07 14.89 32.48
CA GLN A 277 22.84 13.73 33.34
C GLN A 277 21.42 13.74 33.93
N GLY A 278 20.60 12.82 33.44
CA GLY A 278 19.31 12.50 34.05
C GLY A 278 18.04 12.74 33.21
N MET A 279 18.17 13.31 32.01
CA MET A 279 17.00 13.46 31.13
C MET A 279 16.76 12.18 30.34
N THR A 280 15.57 11.62 30.44
CA THR A 280 15.11 10.51 29.62
C THR A 280 14.07 11.02 28.62
N LEU A 281 14.39 10.95 27.34
CA LEU A 281 13.43 11.25 26.27
C LEU A 281 12.36 10.16 26.29
N ASN A 282 11.18 10.46 26.81
CA ASN A 282 10.05 9.52 26.93
C ASN A 282 10.44 8.10 27.38
N GLY A 283 11.52 7.94 28.16
CA GLY A 283 12.02 6.64 28.62
C GLY A 283 12.71 5.78 27.57
N ARG A 284 12.96 6.28 26.36
CA ARG A 284 13.55 5.52 25.25
C ARG A 284 15.02 5.81 24.98
N PHE A 285 15.55 6.92 25.46
CA PHE A 285 16.96 7.25 25.28
C PHE A 285 17.89 6.17 25.88
N PRO A 286 18.95 5.69 25.20
CA PRO A 286 19.49 6.13 23.91
C PRO A 286 18.83 5.52 22.67
N ASN A 287 17.83 4.66 22.80
CA ASN A 287 17.15 3.97 21.72
C ASN A 287 16.08 4.87 21.10
N VAL A 288 16.50 5.95 20.46
CA VAL A 288 15.62 7.02 19.95
C VAL A 288 15.29 6.90 18.47
N ASN A 289 15.85 5.92 17.76
CA ASN A 289 15.54 5.73 16.36
C ASN A 289 14.19 5.05 16.17
N ALA A 290 13.24 5.83 15.69
CA ALA A 290 12.01 5.28 15.17
C ALA A 290 12.32 4.74 13.78
N TRP A 291 12.36 3.45 13.65
CA TRP A 291 12.43 2.82 12.37
C TRP A 291 11.07 2.83 11.72
N LEU A 292 11.07 2.71 10.40
CA LEU A 292 10.00 2.33 9.50
C LEU A 292 8.99 1.35 10.13
N ASN A 293 8.50 1.71 11.32
CA ASN A 293 7.58 0.93 12.11
C ASN A 293 6.17 1.09 11.54
N PRO A 294 5.35 0.03 11.54
CA PRO A 294 3.94 0.19 11.27
C PRO A 294 3.35 1.24 12.21
N PRO A 295 2.52 2.16 11.70
CA PRO A 295 1.92 3.20 12.54
C PRO A 295 1.06 2.58 13.65
N GLU A 296 0.97 3.25 14.79
CA GLU A 296 -0.11 3.00 15.72
C GLU A 296 -1.42 3.40 15.07
N VAL A 297 -2.45 2.53 15.14
CA VAL A 297 -3.73 2.76 14.46
C VAL A 297 -4.88 2.43 15.39
N HIS A 298 -5.84 3.35 15.49
CA HIS A 298 -7.15 3.11 16.10
C HIS A 298 -8.22 3.36 15.05
N ARG A 299 -8.93 2.31 14.64
CA ARG A 299 -9.90 2.36 13.56
C ARG A 299 -11.26 1.85 14.01
N LYS A 300 -12.31 2.55 13.56
CA LYS A 300 -13.71 2.14 13.70
C LYS A 300 -14.37 2.29 12.35
N ALA A 301 -14.99 1.22 11.85
CA ALA A 301 -15.66 1.22 10.56
C ALA A 301 -17.05 0.61 10.68
N LEU A 302 -18.00 1.23 10.00
CA LEU A 302 -19.39 0.77 9.87
C LEU A 302 -19.70 0.63 8.38
N PHE A 303 -20.35 -0.44 8.00
CA PHE A 303 -20.78 -0.70 6.63
C PHE A 303 -22.20 -1.26 6.60
N PHE A 304 -23.02 -0.84 5.66
CA PHE A 304 -24.32 -1.46 5.43
C PHE A 304 -24.48 -1.85 3.96
N ASN A 305 -25.29 -2.86 3.71
CA ASN A 305 -25.72 -3.29 2.38
C ASN A 305 -27.20 -3.65 2.44
N SER A 306 -28.02 -3.09 1.56
CA SER A 306 -29.46 -3.28 1.57
C SER A 306 -30.03 -3.38 0.18
N GLY A 307 -31.17 -4.07 0.06
CA GLY A 307 -31.92 -4.17 -1.18
C GLY A 307 -33.38 -4.46 -0.90
N ALA A 308 -34.24 -4.09 -1.86
CA ALA A 308 -35.67 -4.37 -1.79
C ALA A 308 -36.26 -4.58 -3.19
N VAL A 309 -37.00 -5.64 -3.37
CA VAL A 309 -37.82 -5.89 -4.56
C VAL A 309 -39.06 -5.01 -4.48
N LEU A 310 -39.15 -4.00 -5.34
CA LEU A 310 -40.27 -3.06 -5.37
C LEU A 310 -41.43 -3.57 -6.25
N SER A 311 -41.09 -4.35 -7.27
CA SER A 311 -42.03 -5.05 -8.15
C SER A 311 -41.31 -6.21 -8.85
N ASP A 312 -42.02 -7.01 -9.63
CA ASP A 312 -41.46 -8.12 -10.43
C ASP A 312 -40.37 -7.66 -11.42
N THR A 313 -40.32 -6.37 -11.73
CA THR A 313 -39.39 -5.80 -12.72
C THR A 313 -38.54 -4.66 -12.18
N LEU A 314 -38.58 -4.37 -10.86
CA LEU A 314 -37.87 -3.24 -10.28
C LEU A 314 -37.35 -3.59 -8.88
N GLU A 315 -36.06 -3.38 -8.69
CA GLU A 315 -35.36 -3.51 -7.41
C GLU A 315 -34.66 -2.21 -7.03
N PHE A 316 -34.72 -1.89 -5.74
CA PHE A 316 -33.90 -0.84 -5.12
C PHE A 316 -32.71 -1.49 -4.40
N TYR A 317 -31.56 -0.83 -4.41
CA TYR A 317 -30.44 -1.18 -3.56
C TYR A 317 -29.74 0.06 -3.02
N ALA A 318 -29.15 -0.06 -1.85
CA ALA A 318 -28.25 0.94 -1.29
C ALA A 318 -27.19 0.29 -0.40
N PHE A 319 -25.98 0.82 -0.44
CA PHE A 319 -24.89 0.44 0.46
C PHE A 319 -24.04 1.65 0.78
N GLY A 320 -23.33 1.58 1.89
CA GLY A 320 -22.50 2.69 2.30
C GLY A 320 -21.62 2.37 3.51
N SER A 321 -20.68 3.25 3.76
CA SER A 321 -19.70 3.14 4.83
C SER A 321 -19.57 4.45 5.59
N TYR A 322 -19.14 4.33 6.84
CA TYR A 322 -18.64 5.43 7.65
C TYR A 322 -17.50 4.90 8.52
N GLY A 323 -16.36 5.56 8.50
CA GLY A 323 -15.20 5.18 9.28
C GLY A 323 -14.48 6.35 9.89
N LYS A 324 -13.84 6.09 11.04
CA LYS A 324 -12.86 6.95 11.66
C LYS A 324 -11.59 6.18 11.93
N LYS A 325 -10.45 6.82 11.65
CA LYS A 325 -9.12 6.28 11.90
C LYS A 325 -8.24 7.37 12.48
N THR A 326 -7.59 7.09 13.60
CA THR A 326 -6.44 7.86 14.06
C THR A 326 -5.20 7.01 13.83
N ALA A 327 -4.16 7.62 13.30
CA ALA A 327 -2.89 6.96 13.07
C ALA A 327 -1.74 7.86 13.51
N GLN A 328 -0.64 7.24 13.97
CA GLN A 328 0.56 7.95 14.37
C GLN A 328 1.79 7.17 13.93
N SER A 329 2.66 7.85 13.17
CA SER A 329 3.96 7.37 12.72
C SER A 329 5.06 8.14 13.43
N GLU A 330 6.05 7.45 13.98
CA GLU A 330 7.21 8.12 14.55
C GLU A 330 8.19 8.51 13.45
N GLU A 331 8.76 9.69 13.60
CA GLU A 331 9.73 10.26 12.67
C GLU A 331 11.16 10.16 13.21
N ASN A 332 12.09 10.50 12.37
CA ASN A 332 13.50 10.44 12.64
C ASN A 332 13.91 11.36 13.79
N TYR A 333 14.88 10.93 14.57
CA TYR A 333 15.43 11.69 15.67
C TYR A 333 16.03 13.03 15.23
N ARG A 334 15.73 14.09 15.95
CA ARG A 334 16.28 15.43 15.79
C ARG A 334 17.33 15.66 16.86
N ARG A 335 18.56 15.93 16.42
CA ARG A 335 19.67 16.24 17.33
C ARG A 335 19.46 17.60 18.00
N PRO A 336 19.93 17.79 19.22
CA PRO A 336 19.84 19.06 19.92
C PRO A 336 20.41 20.24 19.11
N SER A 337 21.59 20.08 18.46
CA SER A 337 22.24 21.15 17.65
C SER A 337 21.38 21.64 16.47
N GLN A 338 20.36 20.87 16.06
CA GLN A 338 19.53 21.23 14.92
C GLN A 338 18.55 22.36 15.19
N ASP A 339 18.24 22.67 16.47
CA ASP A 339 17.35 23.79 16.82
C ASP A 339 18.05 25.17 16.71
N GLY A 340 19.37 25.19 16.52
CA GLY A 340 20.17 26.42 16.39
C GLY A 340 20.33 27.21 17.67
N GLY A 341 19.64 26.83 18.73
CA GLY A 341 19.65 27.50 20.03
C GLY A 341 18.94 28.85 20.03
N TYR A 342 18.35 29.21 21.16
CA TYR A 342 17.86 30.57 21.43
C TYR A 342 18.96 31.37 22.15
N VAL A 343 19.31 32.50 21.61
CA VAL A 343 20.27 33.42 22.24
C VAL A 343 19.49 34.45 23.05
N ASP A 344 19.55 34.36 24.37
CA ASP A 344 18.91 35.35 25.26
C ASP A 344 19.49 36.76 24.99
N PRO A 345 18.70 37.72 24.54
CA PRO A 345 19.18 39.07 24.21
C PRO A 345 19.74 39.82 25.43
N ALA A 346 19.38 39.46 26.66
CA ALA A 346 19.85 40.15 27.84
C ALA A 346 21.15 39.59 28.40
N THR A 347 21.39 38.29 28.25
CA THR A 347 22.55 37.61 28.83
C THR A 347 23.53 37.04 27.79
N GLY A 348 23.14 36.92 26.53
CA GLY A 348 23.89 36.24 25.47
C GLY A 348 24.00 34.73 25.66
N ALA A 349 23.27 34.16 26.61
CA ALA A 349 23.28 32.70 26.85
C ALA A 349 22.51 31.98 25.74
N VAL A 350 23.09 30.90 25.21
CA VAL A 350 22.44 30.00 24.27
C VAL A 350 21.68 28.92 25.03
N SER A 351 20.44 28.67 24.64
CA SER A 351 19.63 27.59 25.21
C SER A 351 18.97 26.75 24.12
N HIS A 352 18.81 25.45 24.39
CA HIS A 352 18.12 24.49 23.53
C HIS A 352 16.82 24.04 24.20
N LYS A 353 15.74 23.89 23.44
CA LYS A 353 14.47 23.40 23.98
C LYS A 353 14.60 21.96 24.48
N TYR A 354 15.26 21.11 23.69
CA TYR A 354 15.46 19.70 23.99
C TYR A 354 16.95 19.37 24.10
N ALA A 355 17.46 19.34 25.33
CA ALA A 355 18.89 19.10 25.58
C ALA A 355 19.39 17.72 25.07
N LEU A 356 18.53 16.72 24.93
CA LEU A 356 18.82 15.41 24.35
C LEU A 356 18.24 15.19 22.96
N GLY A 357 17.79 16.24 22.28
CA GLY A 357 17.03 16.11 21.04
C GLY A 357 15.63 15.55 21.26
N PHE A 358 14.94 15.20 20.17
CA PHE A 358 13.56 14.72 20.19
C PHE A 358 13.22 13.86 18.97
N ASN A 359 12.15 13.09 19.07
CA ASN A 359 11.52 12.40 17.93
C ASN A 359 10.16 13.03 17.68
N PRO A 360 9.95 13.72 16.57
CA PRO A 360 8.61 14.11 16.17
C PRO A 360 7.80 12.89 15.75
N SER A 361 6.49 13.05 15.76
CA SER A 361 5.57 12.07 15.18
C SER A 361 4.61 12.77 14.23
N GLU A 362 4.33 12.15 13.09
CA GLU A 362 3.25 12.56 12.19
C GLU A 362 1.99 11.79 12.56
N ALA A 363 0.93 12.49 12.89
CA ALA A 363 -0.34 11.92 13.28
C ALA A 363 -1.49 12.41 12.40
N SER A 364 -2.51 11.56 12.26
CA SER A 364 -3.72 11.92 11.52
C SER A 364 -4.99 11.53 12.27
N ASP A 365 -6.04 12.35 12.08
CA ASP A 365 -7.43 12.02 12.40
C ASP A 365 -8.22 12.02 11.08
N GLU A 366 -8.65 10.84 10.64
CA GLU A 366 -9.23 10.62 9.32
C GLU A 366 -10.68 10.17 9.42
N VAL A 367 -11.52 10.79 8.60
CA VAL A 367 -12.94 10.44 8.42
C VAL A 367 -13.17 10.06 6.97
N ASP A 368 -13.75 8.88 6.77
CA ASP A 368 -14.09 8.34 5.45
C ASP A 368 -15.56 7.91 5.42
N TYR A 369 -16.29 8.31 4.38
CA TYR A 369 -17.65 7.84 4.20
C TYR A 369 -18.05 7.76 2.73
N GLU A 370 -18.95 6.82 2.42
CA GLU A 370 -19.52 6.65 1.09
C GLU A 370 -20.97 6.19 1.17
N LEU A 371 -21.78 6.70 0.27
CA LEU A 371 -23.15 6.23 0.04
C LEU A 371 -23.37 6.00 -1.44
N THR A 372 -23.84 4.80 -1.77
CA THR A 372 -24.33 4.42 -3.09
C THR A 372 -25.80 4.04 -2.99
N ALA A 373 -26.63 4.54 -3.89
CA ALA A 373 -28.00 4.11 -4.04
C ALA A 373 -28.34 3.94 -5.53
N GLY A 374 -29.20 2.96 -5.82
CA GLY A 374 -29.57 2.67 -7.20
C GLY A 374 -30.89 1.94 -7.34
N LEU A 375 -31.35 1.93 -8.58
CA LEU A 375 -32.49 1.16 -9.05
C LEU A 375 -32.02 0.30 -10.22
N LYS A 376 -32.40 -0.97 -10.22
CA LYS A 376 -32.18 -1.87 -11.35
C LYS A 376 -33.49 -2.58 -11.70
N GLY A 377 -33.63 -2.91 -12.95
CA GLY A 377 -34.85 -3.53 -13.39
C GLY A 377 -34.83 -3.98 -14.84
N VAL A 378 -35.99 -4.43 -15.32
CA VAL A 378 -36.21 -4.87 -16.70
C VAL A 378 -37.33 -4.04 -17.32
N LEU A 379 -37.05 -3.50 -18.50
CA LEU A 379 -38.03 -2.73 -19.32
C LEU A 379 -37.96 -3.23 -20.75
N SER A 380 -39.02 -3.84 -21.26
CA SER A 380 -39.10 -4.38 -22.64
C SER A 380 -37.86 -5.23 -23.00
N ASP A 381 -37.52 -6.20 -22.11
CA ASP A 381 -36.39 -7.13 -22.22
C ASP A 381 -35.00 -6.48 -22.11
N TRP A 382 -34.92 -5.18 -21.85
CA TRP A 382 -33.69 -4.52 -21.46
C TRP A 382 -33.51 -4.55 -19.94
N SER A 383 -32.46 -5.19 -19.48
CA SER A 383 -32.00 -5.03 -18.09
C SER A 383 -31.26 -3.72 -17.94
N TRP A 384 -31.60 -2.93 -16.94
CA TRP A 384 -30.99 -1.62 -16.71
C TRP A 384 -30.60 -1.44 -15.23
N ASP A 385 -29.58 -0.62 -15.00
CA ASP A 385 -29.08 -0.25 -13.66
C ASP A 385 -28.74 1.24 -13.67
N PHE A 386 -29.45 2.02 -12.84
CA PHE A 386 -29.17 3.43 -12.58
C PHE A 386 -28.67 3.56 -11.14
N SER A 387 -27.55 4.23 -10.93
CA SER A 387 -26.96 4.44 -9.61
C SER A 387 -26.26 5.78 -9.47
N SER A 388 -26.21 6.27 -8.23
CA SER A 388 -25.41 7.43 -7.84
C SER A 388 -24.66 7.12 -6.57
N SER A 389 -23.35 7.43 -6.55
CA SER A 389 -22.42 7.22 -5.44
C SER A 389 -21.78 8.55 -5.08
N TYR A 390 -21.71 8.85 -3.79
CA TYR A 390 -20.94 9.97 -3.26
C TYR A 390 -20.06 9.46 -2.13
N GLY A 391 -18.75 9.75 -2.19
CA GLY A 391 -17.81 9.46 -1.15
C GLY A 391 -16.89 10.64 -0.85
N LYS A 392 -16.44 10.74 0.39
CA LYS A 392 -15.46 11.73 0.86
C LYS A 392 -14.51 11.10 1.87
N ASN A 393 -13.25 11.42 1.71
CA ASN A 393 -12.18 11.16 2.66
C ASN A 393 -11.59 12.51 3.10
N GLU A 394 -11.40 12.71 4.40
CA GLU A 394 -10.86 13.92 5.02
C GLU A 394 -9.87 13.53 6.12
N MET A 395 -8.70 14.13 6.12
CA MET A 395 -7.60 13.84 7.02
C MET A 395 -7.07 15.13 7.63
N ASP A 396 -7.23 15.29 8.93
CA ASP A 396 -6.54 16.29 9.74
C ASP A 396 -5.14 15.81 10.06
N VAL A 397 -4.15 16.68 9.90
CA VAL A 397 -2.71 16.35 10.04
C VAL A 397 -2.12 17.10 11.22
N TYR A 398 -1.31 16.37 11.98
CA TYR A 398 -0.64 16.90 13.17
C TYR A 398 0.83 16.47 13.20
N THR A 399 1.69 17.40 13.61
CA THR A 399 3.06 17.09 14.04
C THR A 399 3.12 17.16 15.56
N LEU A 400 3.42 16.03 16.21
CA LEU A 400 3.42 15.90 17.67
C LEU A 400 4.84 15.69 18.19
N ASN A 401 5.06 16.03 19.49
CA ASN A 401 6.35 15.90 20.17
C ASN A 401 7.50 16.60 19.40
N SER A 402 7.23 17.77 18.86
CA SER A 402 8.12 18.49 17.94
C SER A 402 8.45 19.90 18.44
N MET A 403 9.00 20.71 17.55
CA MET A 403 9.19 22.14 17.73
C MET A 403 9.30 22.85 16.37
N ASN A 404 9.00 24.12 16.35
CA ASN A 404 9.33 25.01 15.26
C ASN A 404 10.65 25.73 15.57
N PHE A 405 11.71 25.42 14.83
CA PHE A 405 13.04 25.97 15.07
C PHE A 405 13.08 27.49 14.91
N SER A 406 12.36 28.05 13.94
CA SER A 406 12.30 29.48 13.72
C SER A 406 11.65 30.21 14.89
N LEU A 407 10.55 29.69 15.43
CA LEU A 407 9.91 30.25 16.63
C LEU A 407 10.84 30.21 17.86
N TRP A 408 11.58 29.10 18.00
CA TRP A 408 12.52 28.93 19.10
C TRP A 408 13.66 29.93 19.00
N GLN A 409 14.28 30.08 17.83
CA GLN A 409 15.38 31.00 17.59
C GLN A 409 14.97 32.46 17.76
N ASP A 410 13.79 32.83 17.27
CA ASP A 410 13.30 34.21 17.32
C ASP A 410 12.75 34.64 18.67
N TYR A 411 12.10 33.72 19.40
CA TYR A 411 11.30 34.08 20.58
C TYR A 411 11.66 33.30 21.86
N GLY A 412 12.50 32.27 21.80
CA GLY A 412 12.76 31.35 22.91
C GLY A 412 11.51 30.55 23.32
N TYR A 413 10.58 30.38 22.39
CA TYR A 413 9.34 29.66 22.58
C TYR A 413 8.94 28.90 21.33
N SER A 414 8.46 27.68 21.50
CA SER A 414 7.80 26.88 20.47
C SER A 414 6.78 25.95 21.11
N PRO A 415 5.59 25.74 20.52
CA PRO A 415 4.73 24.62 20.87
C PRO A 415 5.46 23.28 20.71
N GLU A 416 4.87 22.19 21.24
CA GLU A 416 5.33 20.80 21.06
C GLU A 416 4.46 20.05 20.06
N ASP A 417 3.18 20.42 20.01
CA ASP A 417 2.19 19.83 19.12
C ASP A 417 1.63 20.91 18.22
N PHE A 418 1.45 20.57 16.94
CA PHE A 418 1.00 21.46 15.88
C PHE A 418 -0.17 20.82 15.14
N TYR A 419 -1.18 21.61 14.82
CA TYR A 419 -2.15 21.30 13.78
C TYR A 419 -1.62 21.83 12.46
N ASP A 420 -1.34 20.93 11.54
CA ASP A 420 -0.66 21.25 10.27
C ASP A 420 -1.66 21.59 9.15
N GLY A 421 -2.95 21.41 9.41
CA GLY A 421 -4.02 21.61 8.46
C GLY A 421 -4.69 20.30 8.07
N SER A 422 -5.51 20.36 7.03
CA SER A 422 -6.20 19.16 6.54
C SER A 422 -6.16 19.06 5.03
N PHE A 423 -6.35 17.85 4.52
CA PHE A 423 -6.69 17.63 3.11
C PHE A 423 -7.89 16.72 3.00
N TRP A 424 -8.67 16.95 1.93
CA TRP A 424 -9.86 16.17 1.67
C TRP A 424 -10.02 15.87 0.19
N ALA A 425 -10.57 14.71 -0.11
CA ALA A 425 -10.94 14.29 -1.44
C ALA A 425 -12.39 13.84 -1.46
N SER A 426 -13.15 14.21 -2.49
CA SER A 426 -14.52 13.70 -2.68
C SER A 426 -14.76 13.31 -4.13
N GLN A 427 -15.61 12.31 -4.31
CA GLN A 427 -16.02 11.84 -5.63
C GLN A 427 -17.52 11.61 -5.68
N TRP A 428 -18.15 12.15 -6.73
CA TRP A 428 -19.53 11.88 -7.07
C TRP A 428 -19.59 11.22 -8.43
N THR A 429 -20.17 10.01 -8.50
CA THR A 429 -20.30 9.24 -9.74
C THR A 429 -21.75 8.85 -9.94
N THR A 430 -22.28 9.07 -11.15
CA THR A 430 -23.62 8.64 -11.55
C THR A 430 -23.51 7.79 -12.81
N ASN A 431 -24.11 6.60 -12.79
CA ASN A 431 -24.06 5.63 -13.89
C ASN A 431 -25.46 5.23 -14.33
N LEU A 432 -25.61 5.04 -15.64
CA LEU A 432 -26.75 4.33 -16.22
C LEU A 432 -26.22 3.29 -17.19
N ASN A 433 -26.54 2.03 -16.93
CA ASN A 433 -26.13 0.88 -17.74
C ASN A 433 -27.39 0.16 -18.27
N ALA A 434 -27.30 -0.40 -19.47
CA ALA A 434 -28.35 -1.20 -20.07
C ALA A 434 -27.76 -2.41 -20.79
N THR A 435 -28.44 -3.54 -20.68
CA THR A 435 -28.03 -4.83 -21.27
C THR A 435 -29.24 -5.45 -21.98
N HIS A 436 -29.01 -6.01 -23.16
CA HIS A 436 -30.02 -6.76 -23.89
C HIS A 436 -29.37 -7.94 -24.65
N ASP A 437 -30.06 -9.06 -24.67
CA ASP A 437 -29.68 -10.27 -25.39
C ASP A 437 -30.44 -10.36 -26.71
N PHE A 438 -29.72 -10.34 -27.84
CA PHE A 438 -30.27 -10.43 -29.20
C PHE A 438 -30.13 -11.86 -29.73
N ASP A 439 -31.23 -12.50 -30.09
CA ASP A 439 -31.17 -13.73 -30.86
C ASP A 439 -30.84 -13.42 -32.33
N VAL A 440 -29.59 -13.62 -32.70
CA VAL A 440 -29.06 -13.38 -34.05
C VAL A 440 -28.70 -14.67 -34.80
N GLY A 441 -29.16 -15.84 -34.29
CA GLY A 441 -28.91 -17.14 -34.87
C GLY A 441 -27.52 -17.69 -34.61
N LEU A 442 -26.81 -17.19 -33.59
CA LEU A 442 -25.56 -17.76 -33.09
C LEU A 442 -25.85 -18.89 -32.09
N SER A 443 -24.83 -19.60 -31.63
CA SER A 443 -24.95 -20.68 -30.64
C SER A 443 -25.53 -20.22 -29.30
N GLN A 444 -25.32 -18.96 -28.93
CA GLN A 444 -25.92 -18.27 -27.79
C GLN A 444 -26.38 -16.86 -28.25
N PRO A 445 -27.36 -16.23 -27.60
CA PRO A 445 -27.72 -14.85 -27.86
C PRO A 445 -26.51 -13.91 -27.77
N LEU A 446 -26.49 -12.90 -28.61
CA LEU A 446 -25.50 -11.84 -28.56
C LEU A 446 -25.90 -10.88 -27.42
N THR A 447 -25.06 -10.75 -26.41
CA THR A 447 -25.25 -9.80 -25.32
C THR A 447 -24.67 -8.45 -25.70
N PHE A 448 -25.52 -7.42 -25.72
CA PHE A 448 -25.11 -6.03 -25.93
C PHE A 448 -25.25 -5.24 -24.64
N ASN A 449 -24.16 -4.59 -24.21
CA ASN A 449 -24.15 -3.71 -23.05
C ASN A 449 -23.78 -2.29 -23.50
N ALA A 450 -24.43 -1.29 -22.93
CA ALA A 450 -24.06 0.10 -23.12
C ALA A 450 -24.29 0.89 -21.84
N GLY A 451 -23.57 1.97 -21.68
CA GLY A 451 -23.79 2.84 -20.52
C GLY A 451 -23.14 4.19 -20.65
N VAL A 452 -23.58 5.07 -19.74
CA VAL A 452 -23.04 6.41 -19.58
C VAL A 452 -22.68 6.66 -18.13
N GLU A 453 -21.65 7.47 -17.91
CA GLU A 453 -21.16 7.85 -16.60
C GLU A 453 -20.92 9.36 -16.55
N TYR A 454 -21.33 9.98 -15.45
CA TYR A 454 -20.89 11.30 -15.03
C TYR A 454 -20.09 11.16 -13.74
N ARG A 455 -18.90 11.82 -13.68
CA ARG A 455 -18.07 11.84 -12.47
C ARG A 455 -17.60 13.26 -12.19
N ARG A 456 -17.59 13.61 -10.90
CA ARG A 456 -16.99 14.84 -10.39
C ARG A 456 -16.04 14.49 -9.26
N ASP A 457 -14.77 14.84 -9.42
CA ASP A 457 -13.71 14.71 -8.43
C ASP A 457 -13.41 16.09 -7.83
N GLN A 458 -13.14 16.13 -6.53
CA GLN A 458 -12.72 17.34 -5.82
C GLN A 458 -11.60 17.00 -4.86
N TYR A 459 -10.69 17.95 -4.69
CA TYR A 459 -9.57 17.87 -3.75
C TYR A 459 -9.34 19.23 -3.12
N GLY A 460 -9.03 19.28 -1.83
CA GLY A 460 -8.72 20.51 -1.12
C GLY A 460 -7.66 20.31 -0.06
N ILE A 461 -6.95 21.39 0.21
CA ILE A 461 -5.98 21.52 1.30
C ILE A 461 -6.38 22.76 2.09
N ASP A 462 -6.64 22.58 3.38
CA ASP A 462 -6.98 23.64 4.32
C ASP A 462 -5.78 23.98 5.23
N PRO A 463 -5.62 25.25 5.67
CA PRO A 463 -4.44 25.69 6.37
C PRO A 463 -4.32 25.14 7.79
N GLY A 464 -3.08 25.01 8.26
CA GLY A 464 -2.75 24.72 9.63
C GLY A 464 -2.73 25.97 10.54
N ASP A 465 -2.33 25.76 11.79
CA ASP A 465 -2.10 26.83 12.74
C ASP A 465 -0.88 27.68 12.35
N PRO A 466 -0.88 29.01 12.56
CA PRO A 466 0.26 29.87 12.22
C PRO A 466 1.60 29.42 12.81
N THR A 467 1.60 28.81 13.98
CA THR A 467 2.81 28.28 14.61
C THR A 467 3.40 27.07 13.89
N SER A 468 2.60 26.32 13.13
CA SER A 468 3.06 25.15 12.37
C SER A 468 3.84 25.53 11.11
N TYR A 469 3.53 26.67 10.49
CA TYR A 469 4.19 27.13 9.25
C TYR A 469 5.01 28.42 9.41
N TYR A 470 5.25 28.91 10.63
CA TYR A 470 6.11 30.07 10.86
C TYR A 470 7.55 29.77 10.46
N GLY A 471 8.18 30.63 9.65
CA GLY A 471 9.55 30.46 9.18
C GLY A 471 9.76 29.16 8.41
N ALA A 472 10.64 28.30 8.89
CA ALA A 472 10.88 26.97 8.31
C ALA A 472 9.77 25.94 8.63
N GLY A 473 8.87 26.29 9.58
CA GLY A 473 7.77 25.42 10.00
C GLY A 473 8.12 24.44 11.12
N ALA A 474 7.13 23.63 11.51
CA ALA A 474 7.31 22.56 12.47
C ALA A 474 8.28 21.50 11.94
N SER A 475 9.11 20.96 12.80
CA SER A 475 10.08 19.91 12.40
C SER A 475 9.39 18.58 12.21
N SER A 476 9.54 17.97 11.09
CA SER A 476 8.98 16.88 10.35
C SER A 476 8.03 17.38 9.26
N PHE A 477 6.85 17.87 9.59
CA PHE A 477 5.87 18.35 8.65
C PHE A 477 5.48 19.80 8.97
N PRO A 478 5.99 20.80 8.23
CA PRO A 478 5.51 22.18 8.31
C PRO A 478 4.05 22.27 7.87
N GLY A 479 3.24 22.94 8.67
CA GLY A 479 1.83 23.13 8.36
C GLY A 479 1.55 23.87 7.07
N TYR A 480 0.37 23.66 6.51
CA TYR A 480 -0.09 24.30 5.28
C TYR A 480 -0.30 25.80 5.49
N ASN A 481 0.41 26.57 4.67
CA ASN A 481 0.35 28.03 4.69
C ASN A 481 -0.77 28.51 3.75
N PRO A 482 -1.74 29.34 4.23
CA PRO A 482 -2.86 29.81 3.40
C PRO A 482 -2.45 30.66 2.19
N LEU A 483 -1.21 31.13 2.13
CA LEU A 483 -0.73 31.98 1.03
C LEU A 483 -0.14 31.17 -0.14
N PHE A 484 0.33 29.93 0.09
CA PHE A 484 1.16 29.22 -0.88
C PHE A 484 0.67 27.83 -1.23
N ASN A 485 0.19 27.04 -0.28
CA ASN A 485 -0.04 25.62 -0.48
C ASN A 485 -1.44 25.12 -0.07
N THR A 486 -2.41 26.01 0.02
CA THR A 486 -3.82 25.69 0.25
C THR A 486 -4.67 25.96 -0.99
N GLY A 487 -5.85 25.34 -1.05
CA GLY A 487 -6.78 25.57 -2.13
C GLY A 487 -7.81 24.45 -2.31
N SER A 488 -8.77 24.68 -3.19
CA SER A 488 -9.81 23.70 -3.55
C SER A 488 -9.90 23.57 -5.06
N TYR A 489 -9.84 22.34 -5.55
CA TYR A 489 -9.74 22.00 -6.96
C TYR A 489 -10.84 21.02 -7.35
N SER A 490 -11.32 21.10 -8.57
CA SER A 490 -12.37 20.17 -9.05
C SER A 490 -12.20 19.84 -10.52
N ARG A 491 -12.62 18.64 -10.87
CA ARG A 491 -12.67 18.11 -12.23
C ARG A 491 -13.98 17.38 -12.43
N HIS A 492 -14.53 17.44 -13.64
CA HIS A 492 -15.64 16.59 -14.03
C HIS A 492 -15.32 15.85 -15.32
N SER A 493 -15.95 14.69 -15.49
CA SER A 493 -15.85 13.87 -16.69
C SER A 493 -17.18 13.26 -17.08
N TYR A 494 -17.32 13.01 -18.38
CA TYR A 494 -18.44 12.28 -18.98
C TYR A 494 -17.88 11.10 -19.76
N ALA A 495 -18.50 9.94 -19.62
CA ALA A 495 -18.12 8.77 -20.38
C ALA A 495 -19.33 8.09 -21.02
N ALA A 496 -19.08 7.43 -22.15
CA ALA A 496 -19.99 6.51 -22.79
C ALA A 496 -19.21 5.26 -23.24
N TYR A 497 -19.83 4.09 -23.08
CA TYR A 497 -19.22 2.84 -23.50
C TYR A 497 -20.23 1.91 -24.14
N ALA A 498 -19.74 1.00 -24.98
CA ALA A 498 -20.47 -0.13 -25.51
C ALA A 498 -19.60 -1.39 -25.46
N ASP A 499 -20.24 -2.51 -25.22
CA ASP A 499 -19.62 -3.83 -25.10
C ASP A 499 -20.53 -4.88 -25.75
N VAL A 500 -19.94 -5.79 -26.53
CA VAL A 500 -20.64 -6.84 -27.26
C VAL A 500 -19.97 -8.18 -26.95
N VAL A 501 -20.72 -9.08 -26.31
CA VAL A 501 -20.30 -10.45 -26.05
C VAL A 501 -21.09 -11.41 -26.91
N PHE A 502 -20.40 -12.26 -27.67
CA PHE A 502 -21.08 -13.23 -28.54
C PHE A 502 -20.26 -14.52 -28.71
N ASN A 503 -20.97 -15.59 -29.01
CA ASN A 503 -20.43 -16.91 -29.23
C ASN A 503 -20.60 -17.33 -30.70
N PRO A 504 -19.57 -17.15 -31.59
CA PRO A 504 -19.63 -17.63 -32.96
C PRO A 504 -19.90 -19.14 -33.07
N THR A 505 -19.41 -19.89 -32.10
CA THR A 505 -19.67 -21.32 -31.92
C THR A 505 -19.87 -21.63 -30.45
N GLU A 506 -20.36 -22.80 -30.08
CA GLU A 506 -20.51 -23.23 -28.67
C GLU A 506 -19.19 -23.16 -27.89
N LYS A 507 -18.05 -23.31 -28.57
CA LYS A 507 -16.72 -23.36 -27.97
C LYS A 507 -15.94 -22.04 -28.03
N TRP A 508 -16.48 -21.02 -28.70
CA TRP A 508 -15.74 -19.79 -28.91
C TRP A 508 -16.53 -18.56 -28.46
N LEU A 509 -16.00 -17.87 -27.48
CA LEU A 509 -16.55 -16.61 -26.98
C LEU A 509 -15.64 -15.46 -27.44
N LEU A 510 -16.25 -14.39 -27.89
CA LEU A 510 -15.63 -13.10 -28.21
C LEU A 510 -16.35 -11.98 -27.43
N ASP A 511 -15.54 -11.04 -26.91
CA ASP A 511 -15.99 -9.87 -26.16
C ASP A 511 -15.24 -8.64 -26.67
N VAL A 512 -15.97 -7.65 -27.17
CA VAL A 512 -15.42 -6.42 -27.79
C VAL A 512 -16.03 -5.21 -27.10
N ALA A 513 -15.19 -4.45 -26.41
CA ALA A 513 -15.60 -3.25 -25.69
C ALA A 513 -14.89 -2.00 -26.19
N GLY A 514 -15.59 -0.87 -26.15
CA GLY A 514 -15.06 0.45 -26.44
C GLY A 514 -15.63 1.49 -25.49
N ARG A 515 -14.79 2.45 -25.07
CA ARG A 515 -15.18 3.53 -24.15
C ARG A 515 -14.58 4.86 -24.59
N TYR A 516 -15.39 5.88 -24.58
CA TYR A 516 -15.02 7.28 -24.74
C TYR A 516 -15.21 8.01 -23.42
N GLU A 517 -14.22 8.80 -23.02
CA GLU A 517 -14.29 9.69 -21.85
C GLU A 517 -13.82 11.09 -22.24
N ASN A 518 -14.46 12.11 -21.65
CA ASN A 518 -14.05 13.50 -21.79
C ASN A 518 -13.95 14.18 -20.42
N TYR A 519 -12.79 14.74 -20.15
CA TYR A 519 -12.43 15.41 -18.88
C TYR A 519 -12.31 16.91 -19.10
N SER A 520 -12.69 17.69 -18.08
CA SER A 520 -12.70 19.14 -18.11
C SER A 520 -11.31 19.79 -18.18
N ASP A 521 -10.26 19.07 -17.77
CA ASP A 521 -8.89 19.56 -17.63
C ASP A 521 -7.95 19.13 -18.76
N PHE A 522 -8.06 17.91 -19.29
CA PHE A 522 -7.14 17.41 -20.31
C PHE A 522 -7.81 16.86 -21.57
N GLY A 523 -9.16 17.00 -21.70
CA GLY A 523 -9.91 16.60 -22.90
C GLY A 523 -10.23 15.12 -22.97
N SER A 524 -10.35 14.57 -24.20
CA SER A 524 -10.94 13.26 -24.43
C SER A 524 -9.92 12.15 -24.61
N LYS A 525 -10.36 10.93 -24.24
CA LYS A 525 -9.66 9.66 -24.44
C LYS A 525 -10.62 8.60 -24.99
N VAL A 526 -10.09 7.72 -25.82
CA VAL A 526 -10.79 6.53 -26.33
C VAL A 526 -9.94 5.31 -26.00
N VAL A 527 -10.58 4.29 -25.47
CA VAL A 527 -9.94 2.99 -25.17
C VAL A 527 -10.80 1.85 -25.69
N GLY A 528 -10.15 0.72 -26.00
CA GLY A 528 -10.81 -0.47 -26.51
C GLY A 528 -10.24 -1.74 -25.91
N LYS A 529 -11.05 -2.80 -25.94
CA LYS A 529 -10.67 -4.14 -25.47
C LYS A 529 -11.25 -5.19 -26.39
N LEU A 530 -10.44 -6.19 -26.70
CA LEU A 530 -10.85 -7.44 -27.34
C LEU A 530 -10.41 -8.58 -26.44
N THR A 531 -11.38 -9.38 -26.00
CA THR A 531 -11.13 -10.58 -25.21
C THR A 531 -11.71 -11.79 -25.93
N THR A 532 -11.03 -12.91 -25.84
CA THR A 532 -11.49 -14.15 -26.46
C THR A 532 -11.22 -15.36 -25.57
N ARG A 533 -12.10 -16.34 -25.65
CA ARG A 533 -11.92 -17.67 -25.06
C ARG A 533 -12.32 -18.73 -26.04
N PHE A 534 -11.48 -19.76 -26.19
CA PHE A 534 -11.75 -20.92 -27.00
C PHE A 534 -11.60 -22.19 -26.17
N ASP A 535 -12.72 -22.94 -26.02
CA ASP A 535 -12.74 -24.22 -25.33
C ASP A 535 -12.28 -25.32 -26.31
N VAL A 536 -10.99 -25.67 -26.24
CA VAL A 536 -10.38 -26.70 -27.10
C VAL A 536 -11.01 -28.06 -26.85
N THR A 537 -11.19 -28.38 -25.55
CA THR A 537 -11.92 -29.52 -25.04
C THR A 537 -12.75 -29.09 -23.83
N ASP A 538 -13.59 -29.97 -23.29
CA ASP A 538 -14.38 -29.71 -22.10
C ASP A 538 -13.51 -29.49 -20.83
N THR A 539 -12.24 -29.89 -20.89
CA THR A 539 -11.27 -29.79 -19.79
C THR A 539 -10.16 -28.79 -20.02
N PHE A 540 -10.05 -28.24 -21.22
CA PHE A 540 -8.95 -27.32 -21.59
C PHE A 540 -9.45 -26.17 -22.44
N ALA A 541 -9.18 -24.95 -22.00
CA ALA A 541 -9.47 -23.72 -22.72
C ALA A 541 -8.26 -22.81 -22.86
N VAL A 542 -8.26 -22.01 -23.92
CA VAL A 542 -7.30 -20.91 -24.17
C VAL A 542 -8.04 -19.59 -24.16
N ARG A 543 -7.50 -18.60 -23.48
CA ARG A 543 -8.07 -17.25 -23.42
C ARG A 543 -7.01 -16.19 -23.75
N GLY A 544 -7.43 -15.02 -24.19
CA GLY A 544 -6.51 -13.94 -24.49
C GLY A 544 -7.19 -12.59 -24.59
N THR A 545 -6.46 -11.53 -24.22
CA THR A 545 -6.93 -10.15 -24.28
C THR A 545 -5.91 -9.26 -24.95
N ALA A 546 -6.39 -8.31 -25.75
CA ALA A 546 -5.65 -7.13 -26.19
C ALA A 546 -6.45 -5.89 -25.82
N SER A 547 -5.86 -4.98 -25.06
CA SER A 547 -6.57 -3.77 -24.65
C SER A 547 -5.67 -2.54 -24.59
N THR A 548 -6.30 -1.37 -24.72
CA THR A 548 -5.71 -0.08 -24.38
C THR A 548 -6.35 0.44 -23.10
N GLY A 549 -5.59 1.18 -22.32
CA GLY A 549 -6.06 1.80 -21.08
C GLY A 549 -5.50 3.21 -20.93
N PHE A 550 -6.04 3.94 -20.01
CA PHE A 550 -5.47 5.21 -19.57
C PHE A 550 -5.78 5.46 -18.10
N ARG A 551 -4.99 6.33 -17.49
CA ARG A 551 -5.23 6.88 -16.16
C ARG A 551 -5.19 8.39 -16.21
N ALA A 552 -6.21 9.04 -15.69
CA ALA A 552 -6.18 10.46 -15.42
C ALA A 552 -5.18 10.74 -14.27
N PRO A 553 -4.37 11.80 -14.32
CA PRO A 553 -3.66 12.25 -13.13
C PRO A 553 -4.67 12.47 -12.00
N THR A 554 -4.36 12.07 -10.78
CA THR A 554 -5.21 12.42 -9.64
C THR A 554 -5.15 13.93 -9.37
N LEU A 555 -6.17 14.50 -8.73
CA LEU A 555 -6.09 15.90 -8.32
C LEU A 555 -4.98 16.10 -7.29
N GLN A 556 -4.70 15.09 -6.47
CA GLN A 556 -3.59 15.08 -5.53
C GLN A 556 -2.25 15.23 -6.26
N GLU A 557 -1.96 14.41 -7.29
CA GLU A 557 -0.73 14.54 -8.07
C GLU A 557 -0.59 15.92 -8.75
N GLY A 558 -1.72 16.52 -9.14
CA GLY A 558 -1.75 17.83 -9.81
C GLY A 558 -1.61 19.03 -8.87
N TYR A 559 -2.07 18.91 -7.64
CA TYR A 559 -2.28 20.05 -6.75
C TYR A 559 -1.75 19.89 -5.32
N TYR A 560 -1.21 18.72 -4.97
CA TYR A 560 -0.54 18.54 -3.69
C TYR A 560 0.70 19.44 -3.61
N SER A 561 0.89 20.04 -2.45
CA SER A 561 1.98 20.95 -2.18
C SER A 561 2.28 20.93 -0.68
N ALA A 562 3.48 20.61 -0.31
CA ALA A 562 3.92 20.56 1.09
C ALA A 562 5.43 20.74 1.16
N VAL A 563 5.97 20.91 2.35
CA VAL A 563 7.41 20.82 2.62
C VAL A 563 7.64 19.65 3.57
N GLN A 564 8.54 18.75 3.21
CA GLN A 564 9.04 17.72 4.14
C GLN A 564 10.35 18.20 4.74
N VAL A 565 10.42 18.21 6.07
CA VAL A 565 11.61 18.68 6.79
C VAL A 565 12.24 17.55 7.56
N GLY A 566 13.34 17.04 7.01
CA GLY A 566 14.22 16.09 7.69
C GLY A 566 15.16 16.79 8.67
N PRO A 567 16.00 16.02 9.35
CA PRO A 567 17.00 16.56 10.30
C PRO A 567 17.99 17.52 9.66
N THR A 568 18.36 17.34 8.39
CA THR A 568 19.30 18.21 7.66
C THR A 568 18.85 18.48 6.21
N SER A 569 17.60 18.15 5.88
CA SER A 569 17.06 18.33 4.53
C SER A 569 15.69 18.97 4.58
N ALA A 570 15.34 19.71 3.56
CA ALA A 570 14.00 20.20 3.30
C ALA A 570 13.65 19.95 1.84
N THR A 571 12.47 19.38 1.60
CA THR A 571 12.02 19.03 0.25
C THR A 571 10.62 19.60 0.00
N PRO A 572 10.53 20.86 -0.51
CA PRO A 572 9.30 21.38 -1.06
C PRO A 572 8.82 20.55 -2.26
N THR A 573 7.55 20.18 -2.25
CA THR A 573 6.85 19.56 -3.39
C THR A 573 6.06 20.63 -4.12
N LEU A 574 6.45 20.94 -5.35
CA LEU A 574 5.78 21.94 -6.18
C LEU A 574 4.59 21.35 -6.90
N GLN A 575 3.49 22.12 -6.93
CA GLN A 575 2.36 21.80 -7.81
C GLN A 575 2.79 21.89 -9.28
N PRO A 576 2.59 20.86 -10.12
CA PRO A 576 2.97 20.91 -11.54
C PRO A 576 2.37 22.08 -12.33
N ASN A 577 1.20 22.58 -11.89
CA ASN A 577 0.49 23.70 -12.51
C ASN A 577 0.88 25.08 -11.96
N SER A 578 1.80 25.15 -10.99
CA SER A 578 2.19 26.41 -10.36
C SER A 578 3.12 27.26 -11.23
N ALA A 579 3.21 28.57 -10.93
CA ALA A 579 4.17 29.47 -11.56
C ALA A 579 5.61 29.02 -11.28
N ALA A 580 5.90 28.54 -10.07
CA ALA A 580 7.20 28.01 -9.68
C ALA A 580 7.60 26.80 -10.56
N ALA A 581 6.71 25.84 -10.77
CA ALA A 581 6.95 24.71 -11.66
C ALA A 581 7.12 25.14 -13.13
N ALA A 582 6.32 26.12 -13.58
CA ALA A 582 6.42 26.65 -14.94
C ALA A 582 7.75 27.37 -15.18
N ALA A 583 8.30 28.05 -14.18
CA ALA A 583 9.64 28.68 -14.24
C ALA A 583 10.75 27.62 -14.41
N LEU A 584 10.56 26.41 -13.87
CA LEU A 584 11.44 25.26 -14.06
C LEU A 584 11.18 24.50 -15.38
N GLY A 585 10.25 24.97 -16.22
CA GLY A 585 9.91 24.34 -17.50
C GLY A 585 8.94 23.14 -17.40
N PHE A 586 8.30 22.94 -16.24
CA PHE A 586 7.24 21.96 -16.06
C PHE A 586 5.88 22.53 -16.41
N GLY A 587 4.89 21.68 -16.49
CA GLY A 587 3.50 22.06 -16.79
C GLY A 587 2.52 21.00 -16.34
N SER A 588 1.24 21.21 -16.67
CA SER A 588 0.15 20.31 -16.29
C SER A 588 0.43 18.86 -16.64
N LEU A 589 0.11 17.96 -15.71
CA LEU A 589 0.21 16.53 -15.93
C LEU A 589 -0.71 16.06 -17.06
N LYS A 590 -0.22 15.08 -17.82
CA LYS A 590 -0.95 14.42 -18.89
C LYS A 590 -1.45 13.06 -18.43
N PRO A 591 -2.56 12.54 -19.00
CA PRO A 591 -2.96 11.18 -18.74
C PRO A 591 -1.90 10.18 -19.15
N GLU A 592 -1.64 9.20 -18.29
CA GLU A 592 -0.88 8.01 -18.65
C GLU A 592 -1.69 7.16 -19.63
N THR A 593 -1.01 6.46 -20.53
CA THR A 593 -1.66 5.54 -21.48
C THR A 593 -1.01 4.18 -21.39
N SER A 594 -1.82 3.12 -21.56
CA SER A 594 -1.33 1.75 -21.54
C SER A 594 -1.74 0.94 -22.75
N THR A 595 -0.93 -0.09 -23.04
CA THR A 595 -1.25 -1.17 -23.98
C THR A 595 -0.99 -2.49 -23.25
N ASN A 596 -2.01 -3.34 -23.21
CA ASN A 596 -2.03 -4.56 -22.43
C ASN A 596 -2.29 -5.76 -23.35
N TYR A 597 -1.54 -6.84 -23.14
CA TYR A 597 -1.73 -8.13 -23.78
C TYR A 597 -1.73 -9.23 -22.73
N SER A 598 -2.65 -10.18 -22.84
CA SER A 598 -2.64 -11.39 -22.03
C SER A 598 -2.94 -12.63 -22.88
N LEU A 599 -2.39 -13.78 -22.45
CA LEU A 599 -2.65 -15.10 -22.98
C LEU A 599 -2.73 -16.09 -21.83
N GLY A 600 -3.84 -16.79 -21.70
CA GLY A 600 -4.08 -17.70 -20.59
C GLY A 600 -4.52 -19.10 -21.03
N PHE A 601 -4.24 -20.07 -20.16
CA PHE A 601 -4.62 -21.47 -20.30
C PHE A 601 -5.40 -21.89 -19.07
N VAL A 602 -6.53 -22.53 -19.26
CA VAL A 602 -7.40 -23.04 -18.20
C VAL A 602 -7.50 -24.55 -18.34
N PHE A 603 -7.18 -25.29 -17.28
CA PHE A 603 -7.17 -26.75 -17.27
C PHE A 603 -7.98 -27.30 -16.10
N ARG A 604 -9.04 -28.07 -16.38
CA ARG A 604 -9.97 -28.69 -15.43
C ARG A 604 -10.24 -30.15 -15.78
N PRO A 605 -9.28 -31.05 -15.52
CA PRO A 605 -9.40 -32.46 -15.91
C PRO A 605 -10.45 -33.21 -15.09
N MET A 606 -10.80 -32.70 -13.89
CA MET A 606 -11.77 -33.30 -12.95
C MET A 606 -12.42 -32.20 -12.08
N PRO A 607 -13.59 -32.46 -11.47
CA PRO A 607 -14.37 -31.47 -10.72
C PRO A 607 -13.64 -30.86 -9.48
N ASN A 608 -12.70 -31.62 -8.93
CA ASN A 608 -11.92 -31.22 -7.73
C ASN A 608 -10.53 -30.66 -8.05
N PHE A 609 -10.25 -30.34 -9.34
CA PHE A 609 -8.98 -29.75 -9.78
C PHE A 609 -9.24 -28.64 -10.78
N ASP A 610 -8.67 -27.47 -10.54
CA ASP A 610 -8.55 -26.36 -11.49
C ASP A 610 -7.14 -25.80 -11.52
N SER A 611 -6.70 -25.38 -12.70
CA SER A 611 -5.42 -24.71 -12.90
C SER A 611 -5.52 -23.65 -13.99
N THR A 612 -5.00 -22.46 -13.71
CA THR A 612 -4.89 -21.36 -14.68
C THR A 612 -3.46 -20.88 -14.78
N LEU A 613 -3.01 -20.60 -15.99
CA LEU A 613 -1.69 -20.05 -16.30
C LEU A 613 -1.86 -18.88 -17.25
N ASP A 614 -1.60 -17.66 -16.79
CA ASP A 614 -1.86 -16.43 -17.51
C ASP A 614 -0.58 -15.61 -17.68
N PHE A 615 -0.15 -15.43 -18.93
CA PHE A 615 0.95 -14.56 -19.33
C PHE A 615 0.43 -13.15 -19.58
N TYR A 616 1.17 -12.12 -19.17
CA TYR A 616 0.77 -10.73 -19.37
C TYR A 616 1.93 -9.83 -19.78
N ARG A 617 1.57 -8.73 -20.44
CA ARG A 617 2.49 -7.64 -20.78
C ARG A 617 1.73 -6.33 -20.77
N ILE A 618 2.16 -5.40 -19.91
CA ILE A 618 1.56 -4.07 -19.72
C ILE A 618 2.65 -3.05 -20.02
N THR A 619 2.44 -2.18 -21.01
CA THR A 619 3.34 -1.06 -21.31
C THR A 619 2.62 0.23 -20.98
N ILE A 620 3.21 1.07 -20.12
CA ILE A 620 2.67 2.37 -19.73
C ILE A 620 3.57 3.46 -20.30
N SER A 621 2.99 4.39 -21.03
CA SER A 621 3.64 5.59 -21.57
C SER A 621 3.18 6.83 -20.83
N ASP A 622 4.04 7.84 -20.76
CA ASP A 622 3.83 9.06 -19.98
C ASP A 622 3.52 8.76 -18.51
N ARG A 623 4.14 7.71 -17.95
CA ARG A 623 3.96 7.31 -16.56
C ARG A 623 4.38 8.45 -15.64
N ILE A 624 3.51 8.76 -14.67
CA ILE A 624 3.76 9.79 -13.66
C ILE A 624 4.71 9.22 -12.61
N GLY A 625 5.68 10.04 -12.24
CA GLY A 625 6.62 9.81 -11.15
C GLY A 625 7.04 11.14 -10.56
N VAL A 626 7.90 11.09 -9.54
CA VAL A 626 8.43 12.25 -8.84
C VAL A 626 9.89 12.47 -9.26
N GLY A 627 10.19 13.63 -9.83
CA GLY A 627 11.57 14.08 -10.06
C GLY A 627 12.01 14.95 -8.88
N THR A 628 13.23 14.74 -8.41
CA THR A 628 13.83 15.53 -7.32
C THR A 628 15.08 16.22 -7.81
N PHE A 629 15.20 17.52 -7.53
CA PHE A 629 16.29 18.37 -7.96
C PHE A 629 16.93 19.02 -6.73
N GLU A 630 18.21 18.74 -6.51
CA GLU A 630 18.94 19.25 -5.37
C GLU A 630 19.45 20.66 -5.64
N TYR A 631 19.25 21.54 -4.67
CA TYR A 631 19.88 22.84 -4.61
C TYR A 631 21.17 22.73 -3.79
N SER A 632 22.31 22.98 -4.40
CA SER A 632 23.57 22.77 -3.70
C SER A 632 23.84 23.81 -2.63
N LYS A 633 24.43 23.35 -1.51
CA LYS A 633 24.83 24.16 -0.35
C LYS A 633 25.90 25.19 -0.70
N ALA A 634 25.86 26.30 0.06
CA ALA A 634 26.99 27.14 0.34
C ALA A 634 27.77 27.68 -0.88
N GLY A 635 27.05 28.15 -1.90
CA GLY A 635 27.70 28.84 -3.02
C GLY A 635 28.47 27.90 -3.97
N GLN A 636 28.25 26.59 -3.83
CA GLN A 636 28.63 25.60 -4.84
C GLN A 636 27.41 25.23 -5.64
N PRO A 637 27.19 25.80 -6.81
CA PRO A 637 26.14 25.37 -7.72
C PRO A 637 26.36 23.93 -8.14
N GLY A 638 25.27 23.13 -8.29
CA GLY A 638 25.37 21.75 -8.76
C GLY A 638 26.04 21.72 -10.13
N ASP A 639 27.00 20.84 -10.27
CA ASP A 639 27.59 20.50 -11.57
C ASP A 639 26.69 19.44 -12.23
N THR A 640 25.72 19.89 -13.00
CA THR A 640 24.73 18.99 -13.64
C THR A 640 25.26 18.30 -14.89
N ASN A 641 26.38 18.79 -15.44
CA ASN A 641 26.99 18.24 -16.66
C ASN A 641 28.29 17.47 -16.42
N GLY A 642 28.77 17.41 -15.16
CA GLY A 642 29.99 16.68 -14.75
C GLY A 642 31.29 17.28 -15.24
N ASP A 643 31.30 18.57 -15.57
CA ASP A 643 32.53 19.27 -16.08
C ASP A 643 33.39 19.89 -14.96
N GLY A 644 32.98 19.73 -13.70
CA GLY A 644 33.65 20.27 -12.52
C GLY A 644 33.38 21.76 -12.26
N THR A 645 32.52 22.39 -13.08
CA THR A 645 32.10 23.80 -12.90
C THR A 645 30.65 23.87 -12.49
N PRO A 646 30.35 24.72 -11.52
CA PRO A 646 28.99 24.84 -10.99
C PRO A 646 28.03 25.48 -12.00
N ASP A 647 26.82 24.90 -12.10
CA ASP A 647 25.77 25.37 -13.02
C ASP A 647 24.96 26.53 -12.40
N ALA A 648 25.46 27.75 -12.54
CA ALA A 648 24.85 28.94 -11.94
C ALA A 648 23.37 29.14 -12.39
N ALA A 649 23.05 28.77 -13.63
CA ALA A 649 21.71 28.91 -14.17
C ALA A 649 20.71 27.92 -13.54
N TYR A 650 21.14 26.68 -13.29
CA TYR A 650 20.36 25.66 -12.61
C TYR A 650 19.98 26.10 -11.19
N ASN A 651 20.96 26.49 -10.38
CA ASN A 651 20.69 26.95 -9.02
C ASN A 651 19.87 28.22 -8.95
N ALA A 652 20.06 29.15 -9.88
CA ALA A 652 19.25 30.37 -9.96
C ALA A 652 17.78 30.04 -10.28
N ALA A 653 17.51 29.06 -11.15
CA ALA A 653 16.17 28.64 -11.48
C ALA A 653 15.48 27.95 -10.27
N LEU A 654 16.18 27.04 -9.58
CA LEU A 654 15.65 26.40 -8.37
C LEU A 654 15.41 27.39 -7.23
N GLY A 655 16.38 28.31 -6.98
CA GLY A 655 16.24 29.36 -5.97
C GLY A 655 15.04 30.25 -6.23
N GLN A 656 14.83 30.68 -7.48
CA GLN A 656 13.66 31.47 -7.85
C GLN A 656 12.36 30.70 -7.65
N ALA A 657 12.33 29.41 -8.02
CA ALA A 657 11.16 28.58 -7.83
C ALA A 657 10.82 28.40 -6.34
N LEU A 658 11.82 28.30 -5.47
CA LEU A 658 11.62 28.22 -4.01
C LEU A 658 11.07 29.52 -3.43
N VAL A 659 11.57 30.69 -3.92
CA VAL A 659 11.03 32.00 -3.54
C VAL A 659 9.58 32.15 -4.00
N ASP A 660 9.29 31.78 -5.25
CA ASP A 660 7.93 31.81 -5.82
C ASP A 660 6.97 30.84 -5.13
N PHE A 661 7.49 29.76 -4.59
CA PHE A 661 6.76 28.80 -3.75
C PHE A 661 6.51 29.34 -2.34
N GLY A 662 7.28 30.35 -1.88
CA GLY A 662 7.16 30.91 -0.54
C GLY A 662 7.94 30.15 0.56
N TYR A 663 8.84 29.24 0.20
CA TYR A 663 9.73 28.59 1.15
C TYR A 663 10.95 29.50 1.42
N LEU A 664 10.99 30.05 2.62
CA LEU A 664 12.04 31.00 3.03
C LEU A 664 13.03 30.39 4.05
N GLY A 665 12.96 29.10 4.30
CA GLY A 665 13.88 28.41 5.22
C GLY A 665 15.31 28.39 4.67
N GLY A 666 16.13 29.37 5.08
CA GLY A 666 17.53 29.45 4.65
C GLY A 666 17.74 29.99 3.23
N ILE A 667 16.74 30.67 2.64
CA ILE A 667 16.87 31.35 1.33
C ILE A 667 16.76 32.85 1.55
N ASP A 668 17.72 33.62 1.02
CA ASP A 668 17.63 35.08 0.97
C ASP A 668 16.78 35.50 -0.24
N PRO A 669 15.54 35.98 -0.03
CA PRO A 669 14.66 36.37 -1.14
C PRO A 669 15.12 37.66 -1.83
N ALA A 670 16.04 38.40 -1.22
CA ALA A 670 16.57 39.64 -1.78
C ALA A 670 17.79 39.41 -2.71
N ALA A 671 18.40 38.22 -2.66
CA ALA A 671 19.49 37.86 -3.54
C ALA A 671 18.97 37.50 -4.95
N PRO A 672 19.65 37.92 -6.03
CA PRO A 672 19.28 37.49 -7.39
C PRO A 672 19.26 35.95 -7.51
N GLY A 673 18.09 35.40 -7.83
CA GLY A 673 17.91 33.94 -7.94
C GLY A 673 17.74 33.19 -6.61
N GLY A 674 17.55 33.91 -5.47
CA GLY A 674 17.46 33.30 -4.15
C GLY A 674 18.76 32.56 -3.81
N SER A 675 19.75 33.18 -3.18
CA SER A 675 20.90 32.39 -2.68
C SER A 675 20.57 31.79 -1.33
N LEU A 676 21.05 30.55 -1.08
CA LEU A 676 21.06 29.99 0.26
C LEU A 676 21.87 30.91 1.18
N ASP A 677 21.30 31.25 2.33
CA ASP A 677 22.05 31.85 3.42
C ASP A 677 23.26 30.94 3.74
N ALA A 678 24.44 31.51 3.93
CA ALA A 678 25.64 30.80 4.34
C ALA A 678 25.46 30.06 5.69
N THR A 679 24.39 30.39 6.45
CA THR A 679 23.97 29.72 7.69
C THR A 679 22.92 28.64 7.47
N ALA A 680 22.44 28.41 6.23
CA ALA A 680 21.48 27.37 5.95
C ALA A 680 22.07 25.99 6.30
N ARG A 681 21.47 25.35 7.29
CA ARG A 681 21.95 24.07 7.82
C ARG A 681 21.33 22.86 7.12
N GLN A 682 20.38 23.11 6.20
CA GLN A 682 19.61 22.07 5.52
C GLN A 682 19.99 21.96 4.04
N ASN A 683 20.06 20.74 3.53
CA ASN A 683 20.06 20.49 2.10
C ASN A 683 18.64 20.70 1.58
N ILE A 684 18.50 21.49 0.52
CA ILE A 684 17.20 21.77 -0.08
C ILE A 684 17.10 21.03 -1.40
N SER A 685 16.04 20.26 -1.55
CA SER A 685 15.66 19.58 -2.80
C SER A 685 14.27 20.03 -3.20
N VAL A 686 14.01 20.15 -4.49
CA VAL A 686 12.67 20.43 -5.02
C VAL A 686 12.11 19.18 -5.63
N ALA A 687 10.96 18.72 -5.16
CA ALA A 687 10.22 17.57 -5.71
C ALA A 687 9.09 18.05 -6.64
N ILE A 688 8.85 17.34 -7.74
CA ILE A 688 7.74 17.64 -8.66
C ILE A 688 7.23 16.41 -9.37
N PHE A 689 5.89 16.24 -9.41
CA PHE A 689 5.26 15.20 -10.22
C PHE A 689 5.36 15.52 -11.71
N ASN A 690 5.70 14.53 -12.53
CA ASN A 690 5.90 14.72 -13.97
C ASN A 690 5.63 13.43 -14.78
N ASN A 691 5.37 13.58 -16.09
CA ASN A 691 5.15 12.47 -17.03
C ASN A 691 6.44 12.11 -17.76
N ALA A 692 7.48 11.68 -17.07
CA ALA A 692 8.78 11.44 -17.67
C ALA A 692 9.08 9.98 -18.00
N LEU A 693 8.33 9.01 -17.48
CA LEU A 693 8.68 7.61 -17.58
C LEU A 693 7.86 6.85 -18.63
N LYS A 694 8.50 5.87 -19.25
CA LYS A 694 7.85 4.79 -20.00
C LYS A 694 8.32 3.47 -19.44
N THR A 695 7.41 2.61 -19.00
CA THR A 695 7.73 1.36 -18.33
C THR A 695 6.98 0.19 -18.96
N ARG A 696 7.51 -1.03 -18.76
CA ARG A 696 6.88 -2.28 -19.13
C ARG A 696 6.91 -3.23 -17.94
N SER A 697 5.76 -3.80 -17.61
CA SER A 697 5.65 -4.93 -16.68
C SER A 697 5.23 -6.17 -17.48
N SER A 698 5.95 -7.28 -17.32
CA SER A 698 5.67 -8.54 -18.01
C SER A 698 5.83 -9.69 -17.03
N GLY A 699 4.99 -10.71 -17.14
CA GLY A 699 5.09 -11.83 -16.21
C GLY A 699 4.11 -12.95 -16.48
N VAL A 700 3.99 -13.82 -15.50
CA VAL A 700 3.08 -14.97 -15.51
C VAL A 700 2.44 -15.16 -14.15
N ASP A 701 1.13 -15.39 -14.13
CA ASP A 701 0.35 -15.80 -12.96
C ASP A 701 -0.03 -17.27 -13.13
N TRP A 702 0.23 -18.11 -12.12
CA TRP A 702 -0.16 -19.51 -12.10
C TRP A 702 -0.91 -19.81 -10.82
N VAL A 703 -2.17 -20.24 -10.94
CA VAL A 703 -3.02 -20.62 -9.81
C VAL A 703 -3.53 -22.04 -10.03
N THR A 704 -3.45 -22.87 -9.02
CA THR A 704 -3.96 -24.24 -9.03
C THR A 704 -4.60 -24.56 -7.69
N ASN A 705 -5.80 -25.10 -7.72
CA ASN A 705 -6.50 -25.63 -6.57
C ASN A 705 -6.79 -27.12 -6.81
N TYR A 706 -6.62 -27.93 -5.77
CA TYR A 706 -6.90 -29.35 -5.84
C TYR A 706 -7.41 -29.87 -4.48
N ILE A 707 -8.50 -30.61 -4.49
CA ILE A 707 -9.03 -31.27 -3.29
C ILE A 707 -8.79 -32.77 -3.39
N THR A 708 -8.11 -33.32 -2.38
CA THR A 708 -7.93 -34.78 -2.25
C THR A 708 -8.78 -35.27 -1.08
N GLU A 709 -9.64 -36.25 -1.35
CA GLU A 709 -10.50 -36.86 -0.34
C GLU A 709 -9.91 -38.18 0.18
N PHE A 710 -10.06 -38.40 1.47
CA PHE A 710 -9.65 -39.62 2.19
C PHE A 710 -10.74 -40.04 3.16
N ASP A 711 -10.70 -41.29 3.60
CA ASP A 711 -11.65 -41.81 4.60
C ASP A 711 -11.67 -41.03 5.93
N TRP A 712 -10.60 -40.29 6.23
CA TRP A 712 -10.47 -39.49 7.45
C TRP A 712 -10.81 -38.02 7.26
N GLY A 713 -11.02 -37.52 6.03
CA GLY A 713 -11.26 -36.11 5.73
C GLY A 713 -10.71 -35.69 4.36
N SER A 714 -10.32 -34.42 4.21
CA SER A 714 -9.78 -33.88 2.95
C SER A 714 -8.49 -33.11 3.15
N ILE A 715 -7.73 -33.01 2.07
CA ILE A 715 -6.63 -32.03 1.95
C ILE A 715 -6.95 -31.11 0.80
N ASP A 716 -7.06 -29.81 1.08
CA ASP A 716 -7.25 -28.78 0.09
C ASP A 716 -5.86 -28.17 -0.22
N TRP A 717 -5.36 -28.41 -1.43
CA TRP A 717 -4.07 -27.95 -1.94
C TRP A 717 -4.24 -26.64 -2.70
N MET A 718 -3.32 -25.70 -2.51
CA MET A 718 -3.28 -24.44 -3.22
C MET A 718 -1.85 -24.18 -3.71
N LEU A 719 -1.71 -23.79 -4.96
CA LEU A 719 -0.53 -23.15 -5.52
C LEU A 719 -0.98 -21.80 -6.11
N ALA A 720 -0.34 -20.73 -5.69
CA ALA A 720 -0.52 -19.42 -6.31
C ALA A 720 0.87 -18.81 -6.52
N ALA A 721 1.28 -18.63 -7.78
CA ALA A 721 2.60 -18.15 -8.15
C ALA A 721 2.53 -16.99 -9.13
N ASN A 722 3.37 -15.99 -8.93
CA ASN A 722 3.58 -14.89 -9.86
C ASN A 722 5.08 -14.74 -10.14
N TYR A 723 5.43 -14.55 -11.39
CA TYR A 723 6.71 -14.02 -11.83
C TYR A 723 6.48 -12.67 -12.50
N ASN A 724 7.22 -11.64 -12.09
CA ASN A 724 7.12 -10.30 -12.65
C ASN A 724 8.50 -9.74 -13.01
N LYS A 725 8.56 -9.05 -14.14
CA LYS A 725 9.71 -8.27 -14.61
C LYS A 725 9.24 -6.87 -14.98
N THR A 726 9.74 -5.87 -14.27
CA THR A 726 9.58 -4.45 -14.64
C THR A 726 10.80 -3.98 -15.44
N GLU A 727 10.58 -3.19 -16.48
CA GLU A 727 11.62 -2.60 -17.35
C GLU A 727 11.31 -1.11 -17.54
N VAL A 728 12.29 -0.26 -17.37
CA VAL A 728 12.23 1.17 -17.77
C VAL A 728 12.65 1.27 -19.24
N LEU A 729 11.70 1.56 -20.11
CA LEU A 729 11.97 1.65 -21.55
C LEU A 729 12.58 2.99 -21.96
N SER A 730 12.18 4.06 -21.26
CA SER A 730 12.77 5.39 -21.41
C SER A 730 12.40 6.29 -20.24
N ALA A 731 13.29 7.24 -19.91
CA ALA A 731 13.05 8.37 -19.06
C ALA A 731 13.34 9.64 -19.86
N LYS A 732 12.47 10.66 -19.76
CA LYS A 732 12.68 11.96 -20.39
C LYS A 732 13.75 12.74 -19.62
N PRO A 733 14.56 13.56 -20.26
CA PRO A 733 15.46 14.48 -19.58
C PRO A 733 14.66 15.57 -18.83
N ALA A 734 15.29 16.21 -17.87
CA ALA A 734 14.74 17.40 -17.24
C ALA A 734 14.57 18.54 -18.28
N PRO A 735 13.74 19.54 -17.99
CA PRO A 735 13.61 20.72 -18.84
C PRO A 735 14.96 21.43 -19.08
N GLU A 736 15.10 22.10 -20.22
CA GLU A 736 16.35 22.73 -20.65
C GLU A 736 16.88 23.80 -19.65
N VAL A 737 15.97 24.48 -18.95
CA VAL A 737 16.32 25.46 -17.89
C VAL A 737 17.08 24.81 -16.72
N LEU A 738 16.92 23.51 -16.53
CA LEU A 738 17.65 22.71 -15.54
C LEU A 738 18.92 22.06 -16.15
N GLY A 739 19.51 22.66 -17.20
CA GLY A 739 20.81 22.29 -17.76
C GLY A 739 20.92 20.91 -18.36
N GLY A 740 19.77 20.24 -18.64
CA GLY A 740 19.76 18.86 -19.12
C GLY A 740 20.04 17.81 -18.03
N ALA A 741 19.92 18.19 -16.75
CA ALA A 741 19.95 17.28 -15.63
C ALA A 741 19.02 16.05 -15.89
N THR A 742 19.35 14.93 -15.32
CA THR A 742 18.50 13.75 -15.44
C THR A 742 17.28 13.90 -14.51
N MET A 743 16.09 13.63 -15.04
CA MET A 743 14.86 13.64 -14.25
C MET A 743 14.92 12.63 -13.09
N TYR A 744 15.61 11.52 -13.31
CA TYR A 744 15.81 10.44 -12.37
C TYR A 744 17.27 9.98 -12.44
N SER A 745 17.88 9.74 -11.30
CA SER A 745 19.21 9.14 -11.28
C SER A 745 19.17 7.74 -11.92
N ALA A 746 20.30 7.30 -12.46
CA ALA A 746 20.40 5.96 -13.02
C ALA A 746 20.12 4.88 -11.98
N ALA A 747 20.54 5.09 -10.71
CA ALA A 747 20.22 4.21 -9.60
C ALA A 747 18.71 4.16 -9.32
N THR A 748 18.00 5.30 -9.34
CA THR A 748 16.54 5.33 -9.18
C THR A 748 15.84 4.47 -10.25
N LEU A 749 16.28 4.56 -11.52
CA LEU A 749 15.70 3.76 -12.60
C LEU A 749 15.99 2.25 -12.42
N ILE A 750 17.22 1.88 -12.04
CA ILE A 750 17.60 0.50 -11.74
C ILE A 750 16.81 -0.03 -10.53
N ASN A 751 16.62 0.79 -9.50
CA ASN A 751 15.83 0.44 -8.32
C ASN A 751 14.37 0.21 -8.68
N LEU A 752 13.77 1.03 -9.54
CA LEU A 752 12.41 0.81 -10.04
C LEU A 752 12.23 -0.55 -10.74
N GLU A 753 13.28 -1.08 -11.37
CA GLU A 753 13.27 -2.39 -12.02
C GLU A 753 13.51 -3.56 -11.05
N ASN A 754 14.18 -3.35 -9.92
CA ASN A 754 14.76 -4.42 -9.12
C ASN A 754 14.36 -4.41 -7.64
N ASN A 755 13.75 -3.33 -7.14
CA ASN A 755 13.36 -3.20 -5.72
C ASN A 755 11.99 -3.87 -5.41
N ALA A 756 11.74 -4.99 -6.07
CA ALA A 756 10.59 -5.85 -5.77
C ALA A 756 10.97 -7.31 -6.08
N PRO A 757 10.40 -8.28 -5.36
CA PRO A 757 10.66 -9.69 -5.62
C PRO A 757 10.35 -10.07 -7.06
N LYS A 758 11.29 -10.75 -7.72
CA LYS A 758 11.12 -11.23 -9.11
C LYS A 758 10.00 -12.26 -9.22
N TYR A 759 9.74 -13.01 -8.17
CA TYR A 759 8.64 -13.97 -8.09
C TYR A 759 8.12 -14.07 -6.66
N ARG A 760 6.86 -14.45 -6.56
CA ARG A 760 6.21 -14.87 -5.32
C ARG A 760 5.49 -16.19 -5.55
N VAL A 761 5.65 -17.14 -4.64
CA VAL A 761 4.99 -18.46 -4.69
C VAL A 761 4.37 -18.72 -3.33
N ASN A 762 3.06 -18.91 -3.30
CA ASN A 762 2.33 -19.34 -2.12
C ASN A 762 1.90 -20.80 -2.32
N LEU A 763 2.39 -21.69 -1.47
CA LEU A 763 1.99 -23.09 -1.43
C LEU A 763 1.15 -23.32 -0.18
N GLY A 764 -0.02 -23.91 -0.31
CA GLY A 764 -0.93 -24.18 0.81
C GLY A 764 -1.40 -25.61 0.85
N ALA A 765 -1.54 -26.14 2.07
CA ALA A 765 -2.23 -27.40 2.33
C ALA A 765 -3.13 -27.20 3.55
N THR A 766 -4.42 -27.44 3.40
CA THR A 766 -5.39 -27.42 4.50
C THR A 766 -5.92 -28.83 4.75
N PHE A 767 -5.57 -29.39 5.88
CA PHE A 767 -6.01 -30.71 6.33
C PHE A 767 -7.32 -30.56 7.12
N ASN A 768 -8.41 -31.09 6.61
CA ASN A 768 -9.71 -31.06 7.23
C ASN A 768 -10.04 -32.42 7.84
N VAL A 769 -10.15 -32.49 9.16
CA VAL A 769 -10.40 -33.76 9.92
C VAL A 769 -11.49 -33.51 10.95
N GLY A 770 -12.71 -33.93 10.66
CA GLY A 770 -13.87 -33.74 11.53
C GLY A 770 -14.05 -32.25 11.90
N LYS A 771 -13.89 -31.91 13.17
CA LYS A 771 -14.06 -30.55 13.69
C LYS A 771 -12.76 -29.69 13.62
N PHE A 772 -11.68 -30.24 13.11
CA PHE A 772 -10.39 -29.58 13.05
C PHE A 772 -9.98 -29.30 11.60
N SER A 773 -9.36 -28.14 11.38
CA SER A 773 -8.64 -27.82 10.15
C SER A 773 -7.25 -27.35 10.52
N LEU A 774 -6.22 -27.94 9.93
CA LEU A 774 -4.83 -27.50 10.03
C LEU A 774 -4.39 -26.97 8.68
N ARG A 775 -4.10 -25.69 8.61
CA ARG A 775 -3.56 -25.04 7.40
C ARG A 775 -2.08 -24.78 7.59
N ILE A 776 -1.29 -25.14 6.58
CA ILE A 776 0.13 -24.83 6.47
C ILE A 776 0.31 -24.12 5.13
N THR A 777 0.95 -22.95 5.16
CA THR A 777 1.25 -22.18 3.96
C THR A 777 2.72 -21.80 3.95
N GLU A 778 3.37 -22.00 2.82
CA GLU A 778 4.74 -21.53 2.58
C GLU A 778 4.68 -20.39 1.55
N ALA A 779 5.09 -19.20 1.97
CA ALA A 779 5.20 -18.02 1.11
C ALA A 779 6.67 -17.80 0.74
N VAL A 780 7.00 -18.00 -0.53
CA VAL A 780 8.36 -17.84 -1.06
C VAL A 780 8.44 -16.55 -1.86
N TYR A 781 9.37 -15.69 -1.47
CA TYR A 781 9.67 -14.43 -2.14
C TYR A 781 11.00 -14.55 -2.85
N GLY A 782 11.06 -14.20 -4.14
CA GLY A 782 12.27 -14.18 -4.94
C GLY A 782 13.23 -13.07 -4.53
N PRO A 783 14.46 -13.10 -5.07
CA PRO A 783 15.46 -12.08 -4.75
C PRO A 783 15.07 -10.73 -5.31
N GLN A 784 15.50 -9.69 -4.61
CA GLN A 784 15.42 -8.29 -5.00
C GLN A 784 16.68 -7.55 -4.57
N TYR A 785 16.98 -6.40 -5.16
CA TYR A 785 18.07 -5.55 -4.74
C TYR A 785 17.78 -4.09 -5.03
N GLN A 786 18.50 -3.22 -4.32
CA GLN A 786 18.59 -1.80 -4.61
C GLN A 786 20.05 -1.36 -4.70
N LEU A 787 20.31 -0.34 -5.49
CA LEU A 787 21.57 0.38 -5.53
C LEU A 787 21.51 1.56 -4.56
N VAL A 788 22.51 1.68 -3.71
CA VAL A 788 22.64 2.72 -2.71
C VAL A 788 23.96 3.45 -2.93
N ALA A 789 23.93 4.76 -2.87
CA ALA A 789 25.14 5.57 -2.98
C ALA A 789 26.07 5.28 -1.80
N PRO A 790 27.39 5.09 -2.02
CA PRO A 790 28.34 4.78 -0.97
C PRO A 790 28.88 6.05 -0.30
N TYR A 791 28.03 7.03 -0.06
CA TYR A 791 28.39 8.25 0.65
C TYR A 791 27.37 8.52 1.75
N ASP A 792 27.82 9.25 2.75
CA ASP A 792 26.96 9.86 3.75
C ASP A 792 26.21 11.02 3.12
N GLU A 793 24.89 10.93 3.07
CA GLU A 793 24.01 12.02 2.58
C GLU A 793 24.23 13.36 3.34
N TRP A 794 24.88 13.31 4.50
CA TRP A 794 25.05 14.41 5.44
C TRP A 794 26.37 15.14 5.29
N ASN A 795 27.45 14.39 5.07
CA ASN A 795 28.81 14.95 5.00
C ASN A 795 29.40 14.91 3.59
N GLY A 796 28.78 14.20 2.65
CA GLY A 796 29.30 14.03 1.29
C GLY A 796 30.54 13.13 1.21
N ASP A 797 30.88 12.44 2.31
CA ASP A 797 32.05 11.56 2.35
C ASP A 797 31.73 10.23 1.71
N ILE A 798 32.49 9.85 0.69
CA ILE A 798 32.44 8.52 0.07
C ILE A 798 33.09 7.53 1.04
N PHE A 799 32.52 6.33 1.16
CA PHE A 799 33.14 5.23 1.91
C PHE A 799 34.60 5.07 1.48
N PRO A 800 35.54 4.88 2.43
CA PRO A 800 36.92 4.67 2.09
C PRO A 800 37.10 3.35 1.31
N ASP A 801 38.17 3.26 0.51
CA ASP A 801 38.50 2.08 -0.29
C ASP A 801 38.51 0.78 0.50
N SER A 802 38.87 0.85 1.78
CA SER A 802 38.84 -0.30 2.71
C SER A 802 37.43 -0.84 2.96
N VAL A 803 36.41 -0.02 2.89
CA VAL A 803 34.99 -0.39 2.97
C VAL A 803 34.48 -0.79 1.60
N LEU A 804 34.71 0.05 0.57
CA LEU A 804 34.25 -0.20 -0.79
C LEU A 804 34.74 -1.55 -1.34
N SER A 805 35.99 -1.94 -1.05
CA SER A 805 36.56 -3.23 -1.48
C SER A 805 35.86 -4.47 -0.87
N GLN A 806 35.03 -4.29 0.16
CA GLN A 806 34.27 -5.36 0.82
C GLN A 806 32.78 -5.37 0.38
N LEU A 807 32.37 -4.42 -0.47
CA LEU A 807 30.99 -4.28 -0.95
C LEU A 807 30.88 -4.73 -2.41
N ASP A 808 29.70 -5.16 -2.82
CA ASP A 808 29.37 -5.40 -4.22
C ASP A 808 29.10 -4.02 -4.88
N VAL A 809 30.16 -3.39 -5.37
CA VAL A 809 30.12 -2.05 -5.97
C VAL A 809 29.83 -2.17 -7.46
N VAL A 810 28.82 -1.45 -7.92
CA VAL A 810 28.42 -1.33 -9.32
C VAL A 810 28.69 0.11 -9.78
N ASP A 811 29.44 0.28 -10.85
CA ASP A 811 29.58 1.58 -11.52
C ASP A 811 28.36 1.85 -12.39
N VAL A 812 27.72 2.98 -12.20
CA VAL A 812 26.58 3.42 -12.98
C VAL A 812 26.89 4.81 -13.53
N ASN A 813 27.22 4.91 -14.80
CA ASN A 813 27.58 6.14 -15.50
C ASN A 813 28.77 6.88 -14.87
N GLY A 814 29.75 6.17 -14.32
CA GLY A 814 30.94 6.73 -13.70
C GLY A 814 30.77 7.07 -12.21
N ALA A 815 29.62 6.80 -11.63
CA ALA A 815 29.38 6.93 -10.19
C ALA A 815 29.31 5.54 -9.52
N PRO A 816 30.02 5.31 -8.41
CA PRO A 816 29.95 4.04 -7.68
C PRO A 816 28.66 3.97 -6.88
N TYR A 817 28.04 2.78 -6.88
CA TYR A 817 26.94 2.41 -5.98
C TYR A 817 27.23 1.02 -5.40
N TYR A 818 26.80 0.75 -4.19
CA TYR A 818 26.86 -0.61 -3.69
C TYR A 818 25.48 -1.26 -3.70
N LYS A 819 25.49 -2.55 -3.95
CA LYS A 819 24.28 -3.35 -4.06
C LYS A 819 23.85 -3.83 -2.69
N GLN A 820 22.63 -3.52 -2.31
CA GLN A 820 21.96 -4.13 -1.15
C GLN A 820 20.98 -5.18 -1.67
N GLU A 821 21.21 -6.43 -1.35
CA GLU A 821 20.40 -7.54 -1.85
C GLU A 821 19.62 -8.23 -0.72
N ILE A 822 18.36 -8.57 -0.99
CA ILE A 822 17.58 -9.52 -0.22
C ILE A 822 17.46 -10.77 -1.07
N GLY A 823 18.00 -11.87 -0.60
CA GLY A 823 17.93 -13.17 -1.27
C GLY A 823 16.53 -13.78 -1.23
N THR A 824 16.41 -15.00 -1.70
CA THR A 824 15.14 -15.73 -1.64
C THR A 824 14.74 -16.02 -0.19
N MET A 825 13.54 -15.62 0.17
CA MET A 825 12.95 -15.86 1.49
C MET A 825 11.76 -16.80 1.40
N ALA A 826 11.68 -17.74 2.34
CA ALA A 826 10.54 -18.64 2.48
C ALA A 826 10.00 -18.54 3.91
N LEU A 827 8.71 -18.16 4.05
CA LEU A 827 8.03 -17.95 5.32
C LEU A 827 6.92 -18.98 5.48
N THR A 828 7.00 -19.75 6.57
CA THR A 828 6.00 -20.75 6.90
C THR A 828 4.95 -20.15 7.83
N ASN A 829 3.68 -20.25 7.46
CA ASN A 829 2.54 -19.86 8.27
C ASN A 829 1.72 -21.09 8.63
N VAL A 830 1.21 -21.12 9.85
CA VAL A 830 0.43 -22.27 10.37
C VAL A 830 -0.80 -21.76 11.11
N GLU A 831 -1.97 -22.32 10.81
CA GLU A 831 -3.21 -22.08 11.56
C GLU A 831 -3.91 -23.40 11.90
N LEU A 832 -4.31 -23.53 13.15
CA LEU A 832 -5.19 -24.59 13.64
C LEU A 832 -6.56 -24.00 13.95
N THR A 833 -7.59 -24.48 13.28
CA THR A 833 -8.99 -24.08 13.49
C THR A 833 -9.76 -25.25 14.11
N PHE A 834 -10.53 -24.95 15.15
CA PHE A 834 -11.41 -25.87 15.84
C PHE A 834 -12.86 -25.39 15.81
N ARG A 835 -13.77 -26.24 15.34
CA ARG A 835 -15.22 -25.95 15.25
C ARG A 835 -15.97 -26.88 16.22
N PRO A 836 -16.06 -26.54 17.51
CA PRO A 836 -16.78 -27.39 18.50
C PRO A 836 -18.27 -27.54 18.20
N THR A 837 -18.90 -26.50 17.69
CA THR A 837 -20.27 -26.43 17.20
C THR A 837 -20.32 -25.77 15.83
N GLU A 838 -21.45 -25.81 15.15
CA GLU A 838 -21.67 -25.08 13.88
C GLU A 838 -21.56 -23.55 14.06
N GLN A 839 -21.90 -23.05 15.26
CA GLN A 839 -21.89 -21.64 15.58
C GLN A 839 -20.51 -21.11 16.00
N LEU A 840 -19.69 -21.95 16.65
CA LEU A 840 -18.42 -21.48 17.25
C LEU A 840 -17.21 -21.97 16.48
N THR A 841 -16.36 -21.04 16.09
CA THR A 841 -15.05 -21.30 15.50
C THR A 841 -13.95 -20.65 16.35
N VAL A 842 -12.92 -21.39 16.67
CA VAL A 842 -11.72 -20.91 17.38
C VAL A 842 -10.51 -21.20 16.52
N SER A 843 -9.72 -20.20 16.18
CA SER A 843 -8.47 -20.35 15.42
C SER A 843 -7.30 -19.82 16.23
N VAL A 844 -6.17 -20.53 16.17
CA VAL A 844 -4.88 -20.11 16.70
C VAL A 844 -3.83 -20.34 15.64
N GLY A 845 -2.91 -19.40 15.47
CA GLY A 845 -1.90 -19.56 14.44
C GLY A 845 -0.73 -18.58 14.57
N GLY A 846 0.12 -18.64 13.57
CA GLY A 846 1.25 -17.74 13.45
C GLY A 846 1.71 -17.60 12.02
N ASP A 847 2.13 -16.40 11.69
CA ASP A 847 2.85 -16.07 10.47
C ASP A 847 4.35 -16.12 10.75
N ASN A 848 5.11 -16.58 9.75
CA ASN A 848 6.56 -16.70 9.90
C ASN A 848 6.96 -17.45 11.20
N VAL A 849 6.34 -18.62 11.44
CA VAL A 849 6.48 -19.35 12.72
C VAL A 849 7.92 -19.69 13.08
N PHE A 850 8.82 -19.73 12.11
CA PHE A 850 10.26 -19.93 12.32
C PHE A 850 11.04 -18.65 12.63
N ASN A 851 10.34 -17.51 12.75
CA ASN A 851 10.93 -16.21 13.11
C ASN A 851 12.08 -15.78 12.19
N LYS A 852 11.92 -15.95 10.87
CA LYS A 852 12.91 -15.54 9.87
C LYS A 852 12.90 -14.02 9.70
N TYR A 853 14.06 -13.47 9.47
CA TYR A 853 14.30 -12.07 9.14
C TYR A 853 14.91 -11.97 7.74
N PRO A 854 14.78 -10.84 7.03
CA PRO A 854 15.46 -10.61 5.75
C PRO A 854 16.98 -10.56 5.93
N ASP A 855 17.68 -10.59 4.80
CA ASP A 855 19.12 -10.39 4.79
C ASP A 855 19.47 -9.02 5.36
N LYS A 856 20.61 -8.99 6.05
CA LYS A 856 21.13 -7.76 6.65
C LYS A 856 21.83 -6.91 5.58
N ILE A 857 21.93 -5.63 5.84
CA ILE A 857 22.85 -4.71 5.14
C ILE A 857 24.26 -5.28 5.20
N PRO A 858 25.09 -5.16 4.14
CA PRO A 858 26.47 -5.60 4.18
C PRO A 858 27.21 -5.05 5.41
N SER A 859 27.82 -5.93 6.19
CA SER A 859 28.43 -5.57 7.49
C SER A 859 29.49 -4.48 7.36
N ALA A 860 30.28 -4.47 6.27
CA ALA A 860 31.28 -3.44 6.04
C ALA A 860 30.66 -2.02 5.96
N ALA A 861 29.50 -1.88 5.31
CA ALA A 861 28.78 -0.62 5.26
C ALA A 861 28.13 -0.29 6.62
N TYR A 862 27.43 -1.27 7.21
CA TYR A 862 26.74 -1.08 8.48
C TYR A 862 27.71 -0.72 9.60
N ASP A 863 28.79 -1.50 9.78
CA ASP A 863 29.79 -1.30 10.83
C ASP A 863 30.54 0.03 10.65
N TYR A 864 30.77 0.47 9.39
CA TYR A 864 31.38 1.77 9.12
C TYR A 864 30.48 2.92 9.53
N LEU A 865 29.21 2.87 9.12
CA LEU A 865 28.23 3.91 9.45
C LEU A 865 27.99 3.97 10.96
N GLU A 866 27.90 2.83 11.64
CA GLU A 866 27.74 2.73 13.09
C GLU A 866 28.97 3.28 13.82
N LYS A 867 30.17 2.82 13.45
CA LYS A 867 31.42 3.23 14.10
C LYS A 867 31.73 4.72 13.96
N ASN A 868 31.35 5.33 12.84
CA ASN A 868 31.59 6.74 12.57
C ASN A 868 30.38 7.63 12.92
N TYR A 869 29.38 7.07 13.61
CA TYR A 869 28.16 7.77 14.01
C TYR A 869 27.39 8.42 12.85
N LEU A 870 27.48 7.81 11.67
CA LEU A 870 26.84 8.25 10.45
C LEU A 870 25.52 7.51 10.19
N SER A 871 25.21 6.47 10.98
CA SER A 871 24.00 5.69 10.86
C SER A 871 22.81 6.49 11.41
N TYR A 872 21.98 6.91 10.51
CA TYR A 872 20.71 7.54 10.83
C TYR A 872 19.65 6.53 11.24
N TYR A 873 19.61 5.43 10.52
CA TYR A 873 18.78 4.28 10.81
C TYR A 873 19.65 3.16 11.34
N ASN A 874 19.70 2.92 12.62
CA ASN A 874 20.45 1.80 13.18
C ASN A 874 19.76 0.45 12.91
N SER A 875 19.34 0.26 11.62
CA SER A 875 18.75 -0.98 11.12
C SER A 875 19.79 -1.86 10.47
N PRO A 876 19.98 -3.07 10.97
CA PRO A 876 20.75 -4.05 10.24
C PRO A 876 20.00 -4.61 9.02
N TYR A 877 18.73 -4.22 8.78
CA TYR A 877 17.89 -4.78 7.72
C TYR A 877 17.53 -3.74 6.66
N LEU A 878 17.32 -4.20 5.44
CA LEU A 878 16.84 -3.38 4.33
C LEU A 878 15.39 -2.97 4.55
N THR A 879 15.10 -1.68 4.37
CA THR A 879 13.76 -1.11 4.56
C THR A 879 12.76 -1.56 3.50
N GLY A 880 13.24 -1.89 2.29
CA GLY A 880 12.42 -2.38 1.17
C GLY A 880 12.04 -3.86 1.23
N SER A 881 12.19 -4.54 2.36
CA SER A 881 11.83 -5.95 2.49
C SER A 881 10.32 -6.18 2.30
N PRO A 882 9.90 -7.08 1.39
CA PRO A 882 8.49 -7.38 1.14
C PRO A 882 7.80 -8.10 2.30
N VAL A 883 8.58 -8.59 3.26
CA VAL A 883 8.10 -9.35 4.42
C VAL A 883 8.25 -8.59 5.74
N GLY A 884 8.71 -7.34 5.67
CA GLY A 884 9.08 -6.58 6.85
C GLY A 884 10.28 -7.20 7.60
N TYR A 885 10.58 -6.69 8.78
CA TYR A 885 11.67 -7.16 9.65
C TYR A 885 11.23 -7.28 11.12
N PHE A 886 9.96 -7.66 11.32
CA PHE A 886 9.35 -7.74 12.66
C PHE A 886 9.34 -9.16 13.22
N GLY A 887 9.72 -10.17 12.42
CA GLY A 887 9.80 -11.57 12.83
C GLY A 887 8.43 -12.28 12.85
N ALA A 888 8.32 -13.32 13.68
CA ALA A 888 7.11 -14.12 13.80
C ALA A 888 5.97 -13.35 14.49
N ARG A 889 4.74 -13.49 13.97
CA ARG A 889 3.52 -12.94 14.55
C ARG A 889 2.56 -14.06 14.92
N TYR A 890 2.05 -14.07 16.15
CA TYR A 890 1.08 -15.06 16.64
C TYR A 890 -0.26 -14.42 16.90
N TYR A 891 -1.34 -15.21 16.75
CA TYR A 891 -2.70 -14.73 16.90
C TYR A 891 -3.66 -15.81 17.44
N ALA A 892 -4.77 -15.33 17.99
CA ALA A 892 -5.95 -16.13 18.30
C ALA A 892 -7.20 -15.38 17.83
N LYS A 893 -8.16 -16.12 17.28
CA LYS A 893 -9.43 -15.61 16.79
C LYS A 893 -10.59 -16.45 17.29
N LEU A 894 -11.71 -15.80 17.54
CA LEU A 894 -12.98 -16.44 17.91
C LEU A 894 -14.06 -15.85 17.02
N THR A 895 -14.83 -16.73 16.36
CA THR A 895 -16.02 -16.36 15.59
C THR A 895 -17.22 -17.08 16.13
N TYR A 896 -18.31 -16.34 16.38
CA TYR A 896 -19.59 -16.90 16.81
C TYR A 896 -20.68 -16.48 15.82
N ARG A 897 -21.40 -17.49 15.27
CA ARG A 897 -22.54 -17.33 14.35
C ARG A 897 -23.85 -17.64 15.06
N PHE A 898 -24.91 -16.87 14.80
CA PHE A 898 -26.22 -17.03 15.42
C PHE A 898 -27.37 -16.79 14.44
#